data_1b2488ad29722ea6f9990c9308d71db2
#
_entry.id   1b2488ad29722ea6f9990c9308d71db2
#
_cell.length_a   1.000
_cell.length_b   1.000
_cell.length_c   1.000
_cell.angle_alpha   90.00
_cell.angle_beta   90.00
_cell.angle_gamma   90.00
#
_symmetry.space_group_name_H-M   'P 1'
#
loop_
_entity.id
_entity.type
_entity.pdbx_description
1 polymer ?
#
loop_
_entity_poly.entity_id
_entity_poly.type
_entity_poly.pdbx_seq_one_letter_code
_entity_poly.pdbx_strand_id
1 'polypeptide(L)'
;MLCRYERTIFKSDKGFCIFSYSTEDQSVPKEAHNRSFYHDDKIHFTAIGYHLVASNAVEVELDGTWENSKHGLQLSVSMCKEIVPTNQAGILAYLSSGVIKGVGPEIAKAIVARFGDKTMEVLDKEPQKLLSIKGIAQRKLKAIIASYEETKALSDLMIYLAPFGVSMKKAAMIKEEFGDNSLKIVKSDPFQLCKIKGFGFMTVDSIARKTKVSLKHPMRYSGAINYVLDEARVSGHLFLTVDETVCQCYDLLNSDCEEEVVSEEEIRQAISNERVESRVYVEGSRVYLSYERMCEVKAAKRIVSMLLQEGFDEIRDLDEKIDRAEKNLHQRLAPSQRNAVKLCLSYPISIMTGGPGSGKTTTLRFILDIYQAAFPSNEILLAAPTGRASRRMSEQTGKYASTLHSALGLVTEEDSPLNDTEMLSADLIVVDEFSMVDMRLAYVLMERIKPGAQLIIVGDADQLPSVGAGNVLREMIRSEKVPTAVLETVFRQASNSRIITNAHAINHNDTHLQYGDDFQMLEVQNSEEAARLVIKNYLREVAIHGIENVQILSPFRKRGAVASNALNETIRELVNPPNNLKKEMKCGSRVFRVGDRIMQTVNRINVSNGDVGIITDVETEDDDTIARVKLLDGRELSYTQEMLEDLEFSYCTTIHKSQGQEYPVIIVPLLKEHYIMLRRNLLYTAVTRAKAKVILIGQKQAVFIAIHKCDVGQRNTVLADRIVAYYNRELCKRVT
;
A
#
# COMPACT_ATOMS: atom_id res chain seq x y z
N MET A 1 17.72 -7.25 -30.98
CA MET A 1 18.66 -8.34 -31.34
C MET A 1 17.88 -9.60 -31.68
N LEU A 2 18.34 -10.36 -32.69
CA LEU A 2 17.73 -11.64 -33.08
C LEU A 2 18.20 -12.76 -32.16
N CYS A 3 17.25 -13.49 -31.56
CA CYS A 3 17.54 -14.48 -30.56
C CYS A 3 16.74 -15.75 -30.77
N ARG A 4 17.25 -16.88 -30.24
CA ARG A 4 16.53 -18.14 -30.16
C ARG A 4 16.36 -18.57 -28.72
N TYR A 5 15.16 -19.01 -28.38
CA TYR A 5 14.87 -19.61 -27.09
C TYR A 5 15.58 -20.93 -26.93
N GLU A 6 16.14 -21.20 -25.76
CA GLU A 6 16.81 -22.44 -25.44
C GLU A 6 16.10 -23.25 -24.37
N ARG A 7 15.84 -22.62 -23.23
CA ARG A 7 15.18 -23.29 -22.10
C ARG A 7 14.47 -22.29 -21.18
N THR A 8 13.45 -22.79 -20.53
CA THR A 8 12.82 -22.13 -19.40
C THR A 8 13.69 -22.28 -18.15
N ILE A 9 14.00 -21.18 -17.48
CA ILE A 9 14.61 -21.15 -16.15
C ILE A 9 13.52 -21.01 -15.12
N PHE A 10 12.54 -20.11 -15.40
CA PHE A 10 11.37 -19.89 -14.54
C PHE A 10 10.19 -19.36 -15.38
N LYS A 11 8.96 -19.76 -15.00
CA LYS A 11 7.72 -19.21 -15.56
C LYS A 11 6.65 -19.18 -14.48
N SER A 12 6.08 -18.01 -14.21
CA SER A 12 4.99 -17.83 -13.24
C SER A 12 3.62 -17.96 -13.90
N ASP A 13 2.59 -18.30 -13.13
CA ASP A 13 1.20 -18.35 -13.60
C ASP A 13 0.69 -16.98 -14.08
N LYS A 14 1.30 -15.90 -13.59
CA LYS A 14 1.01 -14.52 -14.00
C LYS A 14 1.76 -14.07 -15.26
N GLY A 15 2.40 -15.01 -15.98
CA GLY A 15 3.05 -14.76 -17.25
C GLY A 15 4.46 -14.17 -17.17
N PHE A 16 5.06 -13.99 -16.00
CA PHE A 16 6.46 -13.60 -15.88
C PHE A 16 7.37 -14.76 -16.18
N CYS A 17 8.42 -14.53 -16.98
CA CYS A 17 9.31 -15.56 -17.48
C CYS A 17 10.78 -15.16 -17.27
N ILE A 18 11.61 -16.17 -16.98
CA ILE A 18 13.08 -16.10 -17.04
C ILE A 18 13.52 -17.22 -17.97
N PHE A 19 14.02 -16.85 -19.14
CA PHE A 19 14.40 -17.79 -20.17
C PHE A 19 15.87 -17.60 -20.58
N SER A 20 16.49 -18.67 -21.04
CA SER A 20 17.79 -18.65 -21.72
C SER A 20 17.57 -18.51 -23.22
N TYR A 21 18.29 -17.58 -23.83
CA TYR A 21 18.31 -17.33 -25.27
C TYR A 21 19.73 -17.40 -25.79
N SER A 22 19.86 -17.74 -27.09
CA SER A 22 21.10 -17.63 -27.83
C SER A 22 20.97 -16.63 -28.98
N THR A 23 22.07 -15.97 -29.32
CA THR A 23 22.15 -14.99 -30.41
C THR A 23 23.53 -15.00 -31.06
N GLU A 24 23.63 -14.52 -32.31
CA GLU A 24 24.88 -14.25 -33.02
C GLU A 24 25.28 -12.76 -32.93
N ASP A 25 24.44 -11.92 -32.27
CA ASP A 25 24.62 -10.49 -32.12
C ASP A 25 25.75 -10.19 -31.13
N GLN A 26 26.82 -9.57 -31.59
CA GLN A 26 27.99 -9.20 -30.79
C GLN A 26 27.75 -8.00 -29.87
N SER A 27 26.58 -7.39 -29.90
CA SER A 27 26.21 -6.27 -29.02
C SER A 27 25.91 -6.70 -27.57
N VAL A 28 25.80 -8.00 -27.31
CA VAL A 28 25.58 -8.54 -25.97
C VAL A 28 26.81 -8.29 -25.10
N PRO A 29 26.67 -7.62 -23.92
CA PRO A 29 27.78 -7.40 -23.01
C PRO A 29 28.45 -8.70 -22.58
N LYS A 30 29.78 -8.74 -22.53
CA LYS A 30 30.55 -9.95 -22.15
C LYS A 30 30.19 -10.47 -20.76
N GLU A 31 29.80 -9.59 -19.86
CA GLU A 31 29.37 -9.89 -18.49
C GLU A 31 28.01 -10.62 -18.44
N ALA A 32 27.24 -10.56 -19.52
CA ALA A 32 25.95 -11.24 -19.67
C ALA A 32 26.07 -12.65 -20.28
N HIS A 33 27.26 -13.05 -20.74
CA HIS A 33 27.46 -14.36 -21.36
C HIS A 33 27.35 -15.48 -20.35
N ASN A 34 26.37 -16.35 -20.53
CA ASN A 34 26.24 -17.59 -19.76
C ASN A 34 27.18 -18.66 -20.26
N ARG A 35 27.65 -19.56 -19.39
CA ARG A 35 28.36 -20.75 -19.80
C ARG A 35 27.42 -21.67 -20.60
N SER A 36 27.71 -21.88 -21.87
CA SER A 36 26.96 -22.81 -22.69
C SER A 36 27.36 -24.28 -22.37
N PHE A 37 26.35 -25.16 -22.37
CA PHE A 37 26.55 -26.60 -22.39
C PHE A 37 26.74 -27.12 -23.83
N TYR A 38 26.50 -26.26 -24.82
CA TYR A 38 26.65 -26.59 -26.26
C TYR A 38 27.94 -26.00 -26.76
N HIS A 39 28.66 -26.79 -27.60
CA HIS A 39 29.86 -26.33 -28.32
C HIS A 39 29.42 -25.65 -29.63
N ASP A 40 28.76 -24.49 -29.51
CA ASP A 40 28.39 -23.64 -30.64
C ASP A 40 29.03 -22.25 -30.51
N ASP A 41 29.14 -21.53 -31.64
CA ASP A 41 29.74 -20.20 -31.70
C ASP A 41 28.76 -19.10 -31.29
N LYS A 42 27.65 -19.43 -30.60
CA LYS A 42 26.61 -18.49 -30.21
C LYS A 42 26.81 -17.92 -28.81
N ILE A 43 26.31 -16.70 -28.60
CA ILE A 43 26.32 -16.05 -27.31
C ILE A 43 25.03 -16.44 -26.59
N HIS A 44 25.16 -17.01 -25.41
CA HIS A 44 24.05 -17.44 -24.56
C HIS A 44 23.87 -16.44 -23.43
N PHE A 45 22.62 -15.98 -23.18
CA PHE A 45 22.31 -15.03 -22.14
C PHE A 45 20.94 -15.30 -21.52
N THR A 46 20.67 -14.69 -20.37
CA THR A 46 19.38 -14.77 -19.70
C THR A 46 18.55 -13.54 -19.99
N ALA A 47 17.31 -13.75 -20.39
CA ALA A 47 16.31 -12.68 -20.56
C ALA A 47 15.16 -12.88 -19.58
N ILE A 48 14.67 -11.75 -19.02
CA ILE A 48 13.56 -11.71 -18.08
C ILE A 48 12.46 -10.79 -18.62
N GLY A 49 11.21 -11.18 -18.45
CA GLY A 49 10.06 -10.38 -18.90
C GLY A 49 8.74 -11.14 -18.80
N TYR A 50 7.67 -10.48 -19.20
CA TYR A 50 6.36 -11.10 -19.24
C TYR A 50 6.06 -11.64 -20.64
N HIS A 51 5.41 -12.82 -20.71
CA HIS A 51 4.96 -13.45 -21.95
C HIS A 51 6.08 -13.63 -23.00
N LEU A 52 7.28 -13.89 -22.54
CA LEU A 52 8.38 -14.23 -23.46
C LEU A 52 8.06 -15.52 -24.22
N VAL A 53 8.52 -15.60 -25.46
CA VAL A 53 8.27 -16.75 -26.33
C VAL A 53 9.14 -17.92 -25.92
N ALA A 54 8.54 -19.03 -25.53
CA ALA A 54 9.20 -20.26 -25.14
C ALA A 54 9.17 -21.29 -26.29
N SER A 55 9.73 -20.94 -27.43
CA SER A 55 9.79 -21.84 -28.60
C SER A 55 11.15 -21.73 -29.26
N ASN A 56 11.86 -22.87 -29.35
CA ASN A 56 13.10 -22.97 -30.09
C ASN A 56 12.87 -23.05 -31.62
N ALA A 57 11.62 -23.14 -32.04
CA ALA A 57 11.19 -23.23 -33.43
C ALA A 57 11.06 -21.84 -34.11
N VAL A 58 11.12 -20.76 -33.36
CA VAL A 58 10.88 -19.40 -33.82
C VAL A 58 12.06 -18.52 -33.40
N GLU A 59 12.53 -17.67 -34.32
CA GLU A 59 13.42 -16.58 -33.96
C GLU A 59 12.60 -15.42 -33.41
N VAL A 60 13.12 -14.80 -32.35
CA VAL A 60 12.51 -13.66 -31.72
C VAL A 60 13.43 -12.46 -31.79
N GLU A 61 12.87 -11.30 -32.04
CA GLU A 61 13.57 -10.04 -31.86
C GLU A 61 13.31 -9.55 -30.45
N LEU A 62 14.38 -9.52 -29.63
CA LEU A 62 14.34 -9.00 -28.28
C LEU A 62 14.93 -7.59 -28.22
N ASP A 63 14.24 -6.69 -27.54
CA ASP A 63 14.74 -5.36 -27.17
C ASP A 63 14.49 -5.13 -25.66
N GLY A 64 15.41 -4.41 -25.02
CA GLY A 64 15.33 -4.21 -23.57
C GLY A 64 16.57 -3.55 -23.00
N THR A 65 16.63 -3.48 -21.70
CA THR A 65 17.75 -2.92 -20.94
C THR A 65 18.50 -4.00 -20.19
N TRP A 66 19.83 -3.90 -20.17
CA TRP A 66 20.67 -4.81 -19.40
C TRP A 66 20.65 -4.42 -17.92
N GLU A 67 20.20 -5.31 -17.07
CA GLU A 67 20.10 -5.10 -15.63
C GLU A 67 20.96 -6.10 -14.86
N ASN A 68 21.70 -5.60 -13.86
CA ASN A 68 22.48 -6.46 -12.97
C ASN A 68 21.55 -7.23 -12.03
N SER A 69 21.64 -8.56 -12.10
CA SER A 69 20.99 -9.47 -11.17
C SER A 69 22.02 -10.27 -10.38
N LYS A 70 21.57 -11.02 -9.38
CA LYS A 70 22.43 -11.93 -8.61
C LYS A 70 23.05 -13.06 -9.44
N HIS A 71 22.48 -13.32 -10.59
CA HIS A 71 22.91 -14.38 -11.52
C HIS A 71 23.73 -13.83 -12.69
N GLY A 72 24.20 -12.59 -12.59
CA GLY A 72 24.88 -11.88 -13.64
C GLY A 72 23.99 -10.86 -14.34
N LEU A 73 24.50 -10.25 -15.40
CA LEU A 73 23.81 -9.29 -16.22
C LEU A 73 22.73 -10.01 -17.04
N GLN A 74 21.48 -9.55 -16.97
CA GLN A 74 20.31 -10.13 -17.64
C GLN A 74 19.64 -9.07 -18.51
N LEU A 75 19.03 -9.48 -19.62
CA LEU A 75 18.22 -8.58 -20.45
C LEU A 75 16.80 -8.47 -19.86
N SER A 76 16.45 -7.31 -19.33
CA SER A 76 15.07 -6.97 -18.97
C SER A 76 14.33 -6.57 -20.24
N VAL A 77 13.52 -7.51 -20.76
CA VAL A 77 12.90 -7.40 -22.07
C VAL A 77 11.72 -6.45 -22.03
N SER A 78 11.80 -5.40 -22.81
CA SER A 78 10.70 -4.44 -23.03
C SER A 78 9.86 -4.81 -24.26
N MET A 79 10.46 -5.43 -25.27
CA MET A 79 9.81 -5.90 -26.48
C MET A 79 10.30 -7.31 -26.85
N CYS A 80 9.36 -8.22 -27.07
CA CYS A 80 9.61 -9.57 -27.62
C CYS A 80 8.70 -9.75 -28.84
N LYS A 81 9.29 -9.77 -30.01
CA LYS A 81 8.57 -9.93 -31.28
C LYS A 81 8.94 -11.23 -31.93
N GLU A 82 7.96 -12.09 -32.17
CA GLU A 82 8.15 -13.29 -32.98
C GLU A 82 8.40 -12.88 -34.45
N ILE A 83 9.45 -13.44 -35.02
CA ILE A 83 9.68 -13.31 -36.45
C ILE A 83 8.92 -14.44 -37.13
N VAL A 84 7.85 -14.05 -37.82
CA VAL A 84 7.06 -15.00 -38.61
C VAL A 84 7.95 -15.61 -39.69
N PRO A 85 8.18 -16.94 -39.67
CA PRO A 85 9.06 -17.58 -40.64
C PRO A 85 8.46 -17.45 -42.04
N THR A 86 9.35 -17.21 -43.01
CA THR A 86 8.95 -17.09 -44.42
C THR A 86 9.25 -18.38 -45.20
N ASN A 87 9.96 -19.35 -44.62
CA ASN A 87 10.22 -20.63 -45.23
C ASN A 87 9.42 -21.78 -44.62
N GLN A 88 9.16 -22.85 -45.36
CA GLN A 88 8.31 -23.96 -44.96
C GLN A 88 8.75 -24.65 -43.67
N ALA A 89 10.04 -24.80 -43.43
CA ALA A 89 10.57 -25.41 -42.22
C ALA A 89 10.26 -24.58 -40.96
N GLY A 90 10.45 -23.26 -41.07
CA GLY A 90 10.13 -22.35 -39.97
C GLY A 90 8.63 -22.23 -39.72
N ILE A 91 7.80 -22.16 -40.79
CA ILE A 91 6.34 -22.13 -40.68
C ILE A 91 5.82 -23.41 -39.98
N LEU A 92 6.36 -24.57 -40.38
CA LEU A 92 6.06 -25.85 -39.76
C LEU A 92 6.39 -25.84 -38.26
N ALA A 93 7.58 -25.38 -37.92
CA ALA A 93 8.02 -25.26 -36.54
C ALA A 93 7.14 -24.32 -35.73
N TYR A 94 6.79 -23.16 -36.29
CA TYR A 94 5.88 -22.16 -35.67
C TYR A 94 4.48 -22.76 -35.37
N LEU A 95 3.86 -23.40 -36.36
CA LEU A 95 2.55 -24.01 -36.20
C LEU A 95 2.55 -25.20 -35.22
N SER A 96 3.67 -25.94 -35.16
CA SER A 96 3.84 -27.08 -34.26
C SER A 96 4.16 -26.71 -32.81
N SER A 97 4.55 -25.47 -32.55
CA SER A 97 5.03 -25.00 -31.22
C SER A 97 3.94 -24.90 -30.16
N GLY A 98 2.64 -25.01 -30.52
CA GLY A 98 1.51 -24.86 -29.61
C GLY A 98 1.08 -23.42 -29.37
N VAL A 99 1.71 -22.42 -29.99
CA VAL A 99 1.34 -21.01 -29.94
C VAL A 99 -0.09 -20.79 -30.44
N ILE A 100 -0.48 -21.54 -31.49
CA ILE A 100 -1.86 -21.50 -32.02
C ILE A 100 -2.64 -22.70 -31.47
N LYS A 101 -3.59 -22.46 -30.60
CA LYS A 101 -4.47 -23.49 -30.03
C LYS A 101 -5.24 -24.22 -31.13
N GLY A 102 -5.21 -25.56 -31.08
CA GLY A 102 -5.89 -26.39 -32.06
C GLY A 102 -5.02 -26.84 -33.24
N VAL A 103 -3.79 -26.37 -33.37
CA VAL A 103 -2.82 -26.82 -34.36
C VAL A 103 -1.73 -27.66 -33.65
N GLY A 104 -1.87 -28.98 -33.72
CA GLY A 104 -0.81 -29.89 -33.25
C GLY A 104 0.17 -30.24 -34.39
N PRO A 105 1.30 -30.96 -34.11
CA PRO A 105 2.36 -31.27 -35.08
C PRO A 105 1.87 -31.93 -36.36
N GLU A 106 0.91 -32.85 -36.28
CA GLU A 106 0.35 -33.54 -37.45
C GLU A 106 -0.47 -32.64 -38.34
N ILE A 107 -1.27 -31.74 -37.72
CA ILE A 107 -2.07 -30.78 -38.47
C ILE A 107 -1.19 -29.69 -39.07
N ALA A 108 -0.14 -29.25 -38.35
CA ALA A 108 0.82 -28.29 -38.85
C ALA A 108 1.52 -28.85 -40.10
N LYS A 109 1.99 -30.11 -40.06
CA LYS A 109 2.56 -30.81 -41.24
C LYS A 109 1.60 -30.84 -42.43
N ALA A 110 0.34 -31.17 -42.19
CA ALA A 110 -0.67 -31.24 -43.25
C ALA A 110 -0.98 -29.84 -43.86
N ILE A 111 -1.00 -28.78 -43.03
CA ILE A 111 -1.20 -27.40 -43.48
C ILE A 111 -0.03 -26.97 -44.36
N VAL A 112 1.21 -27.10 -43.86
CA VAL A 112 2.40 -26.66 -44.58
C VAL A 112 2.64 -27.49 -45.85
N ALA A 113 2.40 -28.81 -45.83
CA ALA A 113 2.47 -29.64 -47.01
C ALA A 113 1.53 -29.19 -48.14
N ARG A 114 0.36 -28.61 -47.78
CA ARG A 114 -0.64 -28.15 -48.76
C ARG A 114 -0.41 -26.74 -49.27
N PHE A 115 0.02 -25.84 -48.39
CA PHE A 115 0.08 -24.41 -48.71
C PHE A 115 1.50 -23.86 -48.81
N GLY A 116 2.51 -24.63 -48.37
CA GLY A 116 3.94 -24.26 -48.45
C GLY A 116 4.23 -22.92 -47.79
N ASP A 117 5.01 -22.07 -48.47
CA ASP A 117 5.38 -20.74 -47.99
C ASP A 117 4.19 -19.77 -47.90
N LYS A 118 3.05 -20.08 -48.55
CA LYS A 118 1.82 -19.29 -48.49
C LYS A 118 0.94 -19.59 -47.27
N THR A 119 1.37 -20.47 -46.39
CA THR A 119 0.56 -20.89 -45.22
C THR A 119 0.15 -19.70 -44.34
N MET A 120 1.05 -18.77 -44.07
CA MET A 120 0.74 -17.58 -43.25
C MET A 120 -0.22 -16.63 -43.95
N GLU A 121 -0.09 -16.47 -45.28
CA GLU A 121 -1.03 -15.69 -46.06
C GLU A 121 -2.45 -16.31 -46.09
N VAL A 122 -2.54 -17.63 -46.12
CA VAL A 122 -3.79 -18.38 -46.07
C VAL A 122 -4.46 -18.19 -44.69
N LEU A 123 -3.69 -18.26 -43.60
CA LEU A 123 -4.19 -17.99 -42.25
C LEU A 123 -4.73 -16.57 -42.12
N ASP A 124 -4.04 -15.58 -42.71
CA ASP A 124 -4.41 -14.16 -42.63
C ASP A 124 -5.62 -13.79 -43.50
N LYS A 125 -5.63 -14.24 -44.78
CA LYS A 125 -6.57 -13.74 -45.79
C LYS A 125 -7.66 -14.71 -46.15
N GLU A 126 -7.38 -16.01 -46.10
CA GLU A 126 -8.28 -17.06 -46.62
C GLU A 126 -8.35 -18.30 -45.71
N PRO A 127 -8.59 -18.13 -44.39
CA PRO A 127 -8.54 -19.23 -43.43
C PRO A 127 -9.53 -20.36 -43.72
N GLN A 128 -10.57 -20.09 -44.49
CA GLN A 128 -11.53 -21.11 -44.92
C GLN A 128 -10.89 -22.24 -45.75
N LYS A 129 -9.77 -21.98 -46.42
CA LYS A 129 -9.02 -23.00 -47.17
C LYS A 129 -8.49 -24.11 -46.29
N LEU A 130 -8.33 -23.86 -44.97
CA LEU A 130 -7.88 -24.87 -43.98
C LEU A 130 -8.93 -25.98 -43.82
N LEU A 131 -10.18 -25.78 -44.17
CA LEU A 131 -11.20 -26.87 -44.16
C LEU A 131 -10.86 -28.02 -45.14
N SER A 132 -10.00 -27.78 -46.11
CA SER A 132 -9.50 -28.81 -47.02
C SER A 132 -8.50 -29.78 -46.38
N ILE A 133 -8.08 -29.52 -45.14
CA ILE A 133 -7.14 -30.35 -44.38
C ILE A 133 -7.88 -31.38 -43.55
N LYS A 134 -7.55 -32.63 -43.69
CA LYS A 134 -8.12 -33.72 -42.90
C LYS A 134 -7.87 -33.50 -41.39
N GLY A 135 -8.94 -33.42 -40.60
CA GLY A 135 -8.86 -33.18 -39.17
C GLY A 135 -9.15 -31.72 -38.75
N ILE A 136 -9.45 -30.81 -39.70
CA ILE A 136 -9.94 -29.47 -39.45
C ILE A 136 -11.39 -29.37 -39.87
N ALA A 137 -12.30 -29.48 -38.90
CA ALA A 137 -13.74 -29.22 -39.10
C ALA A 137 -14.08 -27.77 -38.72
N GLN A 138 -15.25 -27.30 -39.07
CA GLN A 138 -15.73 -25.92 -38.86
C GLN A 138 -15.49 -25.40 -37.44
N ARG A 139 -15.75 -26.24 -36.41
CA ARG A 139 -15.54 -25.87 -34.99
C ARG A 139 -14.07 -25.66 -34.68
N LYS A 140 -13.19 -26.51 -35.23
CA LYS A 140 -11.74 -26.43 -35.00
C LYS A 140 -11.13 -25.28 -35.78
N LEU A 141 -11.61 -25.00 -36.99
CA LEU A 141 -11.23 -23.82 -37.77
C LEU A 141 -11.49 -22.54 -36.99
N LYS A 142 -12.68 -22.40 -36.41
CA LYS A 142 -13.02 -21.22 -35.58
C LYS A 142 -12.04 -21.06 -34.41
N ALA A 143 -11.66 -22.13 -33.73
CA ALA A 143 -10.72 -22.09 -32.62
C ALA A 143 -9.31 -21.71 -33.07
N ILE A 144 -8.86 -22.21 -34.22
CA ILE A 144 -7.54 -21.88 -34.81
C ILE A 144 -7.49 -20.40 -35.20
N ILE A 145 -8.54 -19.90 -35.90
CA ILE A 145 -8.63 -18.48 -36.31
C ILE A 145 -8.60 -17.57 -35.08
N ALA A 146 -9.46 -17.83 -34.09
CA ALA A 146 -9.53 -17.02 -32.88
C ALA A 146 -8.18 -16.95 -32.13
N SER A 147 -7.50 -18.09 -31.99
CA SER A 147 -6.18 -18.13 -31.34
C SER A 147 -5.08 -17.43 -32.13
N TYR A 148 -5.11 -17.50 -33.45
CA TYR A 148 -4.18 -16.82 -34.34
C TYR A 148 -4.37 -15.29 -34.30
N GLU A 149 -5.64 -14.85 -34.40
CA GLU A 149 -6.00 -13.43 -34.31
C GLU A 149 -5.67 -12.82 -32.94
N GLU A 150 -5.90 -13.56 -31.86
CA GLU A 150 -5.55 -13.15 -30.50
C GLU A 150 -4.04 -12.90 -30.34
N THR A 151 -3.23 -13.85 -30.82
CA THR A 151 -1.76 -13.76 -30.77
C THR A 151 -1.25 -12.58 -31.58
N LYS A 152 -1.77 -12.42 -32.80
CA LYS A 152 -1.40 -11.32 -33.71
C LYS A 152 -1.78 -9.96 -33.16
N ALA A 153 -3.00 -9.82 -32.64
CA ALA A 153 -3.49 -8.55 -32.08
C ALA A 153 -2.67 -8.08 -30.84
N LEU A 154 -2.24 -9.01 -29.99
CA LEU A 154 -1.37 -8.68 -28.86
C LEU A 154 0.03 -8.26 -29.33
N SER A 155 0.59 -8.95 -30.36
CA SER A 155 1.87 -8.59 -30.96
C SER A 155 1.84 -7.19 -31.58
N ASP A 156 0.81 -6.86 -32.35
CA ASP A 156 0.64 -5.56 -32.97
C ASP A 156 0.50 -4.43 -31.93
N LEU A 157 -0.24 -4.68 -30.86
CA LEU A 157 -0.39 -3.76 -29.74
C LEU A 157 0.96 -3.52 -29.03
N MET A 158 1.74 -4.57 -28.79
CA MET A 158 3.06 -4.48 -28.19
C MET A 158 4.05 -3.69 -29.02
N ILE A 159 4.12 -3.98 -30.34
CA ILE A 159 4.99 -3.25 -31.27
C ILE A 159 4.67 -1.76 -31.24
N TYR A 160 3.37 -1.43 -31.18
CA TYR A 160 2.92 -0.05 -31.12
C TYR A 160 3.27 0.64 -29.80
N LEU A 161 3.16 -0.07 -28.68
CA LEU A 161 3.35 0.48 -27.33
C LEU A 161 4.81 0.45 -26.82
N ALA A 162 5.67 -0.35 -27.43
CA ALA A 162 7.09 -0.47 -27.03
C ALA A 162 7.83 0.88 -26.95
N PRO A 163 7.69 1.81 -27.90
CA PRO A 163 8.37 3.12 -27.85
C PRO A 163 7.95 4.01 -26.68
N PHE A 164 6.86 3.65 -25.99
CA PHE A 164 6.32 4.38 -24.84
C PHE A 164 6.69 3.73 -23.49
N GLY A 165 7.51 2.68 -23.50
CA GLY A 165 7.93 1.98 -22.29
C GLY A 165 6.78 1.21 -21.59
N VAL A 166 5.74 0.85 -22.33
CA VAL A 166 4.62 0.04 -21.80
C VAL A 166 5.04 -1.41 -21.79
N SER A 167 5.07 -2.02 -20.59
CA SER A 167 5.45 -3.42 -20.43
C SER A 167 4.41 -4.39 -21.01
N MET A 168 4.84 -5.62 -21.33
CA MET A 168 3.98 -6.73 -21.76
C MET A 168 2.76 -6.93 -20.85
N LYS A 169 2.97 -6.87 -19.52
CA LYS A 169 1.87 -6.96 -18.55
C LYS A 169 0.81 -5.90 -18.76
N LYS A 170 1.23 -4.66 -18.98
CA LYS A 170 0.31 -3.55 -19.25
C LYS A 170 -0.40 -3.70 -20.60
N ALA A 171 0.29 -4.17 -21.63
CA ALA A 171 -0.35 -4.44 -22.92
C ALA A 171 -1.39 -5.57 -22.85
N ALA A 172 -1.12 -6.61 -22.06
CA ALA A 172 -2.09 -7.67 -21.81
C ALA A 172 -3.35 -7.14 -21.10
N MET A 173 -3.20 -6.25 -20.11
CA MET A 173 -4.34 -5.59 -19.45
C MET A 173 -5.17 -4.71 -20.41
N ILE A 174 -4.53 -4.01 -21.36
CA ILE A 174 -5.25 -3.28 -22.41
C ILE A 174 -6.07 -4.23 -23.28
N LYS A 175 -5.47 -5.37 -23.64
CA LYS A 175 -6.16 -6.39 -24.45
C LYS A 175 -7.32 -7.03 -23.72
N GLU A 176 -7.18 -7.29 -22.43
CA GLU A 176 -8.24 -7.81 -21.56
C GLU A 176 -9.43 -6.85 -21.47
N GLU A 177 -9.17 -5.54 -21.29
CA GLU A 177 -10.20 -4.52 -21.14
C GLU A 177 -10.93 -4.18 -22.45
N PHE A 178 -10.19 -4.03 -23.57
CA PHE A 178 -10.73 -3.52 -24.82
C PHE A 178 -10.85 -4.56 -25.93
N GLY A 179 -10.42 -5.80 -25.68
CA GLY A 179 -10.50 -6.89 -26.65
C GLY A 179 -9.82 -6.55 -27.99
N ASP A 180 -10.48 -6.86 -29.09
CA ASP A 180 -9.96 -6.65 -30.45
C ASP A 180 -9.87 -5.18 -30.85
N ASN A 181 -10.50 -4.28 -30.11
CA ASN A 181 -10.44 -2.85 -30.36
C ASN A 181 -9.22 -2.15 -29.70
N SER A 182 -8.41 -2.88 -28.94
CA SER A 182 -7.28 -2.35 -28.14
C SER A 182 -6.38 -1.40 -28.94
N LEU A 183 -5.85 -1.86 -30.08
CA LEU A 183 -4.94 -1.06 -30.89
C LEU A 183 -5.64 0.18 -31.50
N LYS A 184 -6.91 0.03 -31.89
CA LYS A 184 -7.71 1.15 -32.42
C LYS A 184 -7.93 2.21 -31.34
N ILE A 185 -8.30 1.81 -30.15
CA ILE A 185 -8.54 2.70 -29.00
C ILE A 185 -7.25 3.43 -28.64
N VAL A 186 -6.13 2.72 -28.50
CA VAL A 186 -4.84 3.33 -28.16
C VAL A 186 -4.40 4.37 -29.20
N LYS A 187 -4.72 4.15 -30.48
CA LYS A 187 -4.39 5.09 -31.57
C LYS A 187 -5.34 6.28 -31.65
N SER A 188 -6.62 6.09 -31.42
CA SER A 188 -7.64 7.14 -31.60
C SER A 188 -7.92 7.94 -30.33
N ASP A 189 -7.89 7.28 -29.17
CA ASP A 189 -8.19 7.88 -27.87
C ASP A 189 -7.39 7.18 -26.75
N PRO A 190 -6.09 7.43 -26.64
CA PRO A 190 -5.23 6.81 -25.63
C PRO A 190 -5.69 7.12 -24.20
N PHE A 191 -6.47 8.19 -23.97
CA PHE A 191 -6.95 8.56 -22.64
C PHE A 191 -7.96 7.55 -22.04
N GLN A 192 -8.56 6.67 -22.85
CA GLN A 192 -9.34 5.55 -22.33
C GLN A 192 -8.50 4.61 -21.45
N LEU A 193 -7.17 4.57 -21.66
CA LEU A 193 -6.25 3.78 -20.85
C LEU A 193 -6.21 4.22 -19.38
N CYS A 194 -6.57 5.46 -19.05
CA CYS A 194 -6.69 5.93 -17.68
C CYS A 194 -7.76 5.17 -16.86
N LYS A 195 -8.66 4.43 -17.51
CA LYS A 195 -9.64 3.57 -16.84
C LYS A 195 -9.03 2.26 -16.34
N ILE A 196 -7.89 1.86 -16.89
CA ILE A 196 -7.20 0.61 -16.54
C ILE A 196 -6.29 0.87 -15.34
N LYS A 197 -6.46 0.09 -14.29
CA LYS A 197 -5.59 0.16 -13.11
C LYS A 197 -4.11 0.00 -13.49
N GLY A 198 -3.26 0.91 -13.02
CA GLY A 198 -1.82 0.91 -13.33
C GLY A 198 -1.42 1.74 -14.56
N PHE A 199 -2.38 2.36 -15.27
CA PHE A 199 -2.11 3.39 -16.27
C PHE A 199 -2.34 4.78 -15.69
N GLY A 200 -1.30 5.38 -15.12
CA GLY A 200 -1.35 6.76 -14.67
C GLY A 200 -1.39 7.75 -15.85
N PHE A 201 -2.01 8.91 -15.61
CA PHE A 201 -2.14 10.01 -16.59
C PHE A 201 -0.82 10.31 -17.33
N MET A 202 0.31 10.39 -16.62
CA MET A 202 1.62 10.70 -17.21
C MET A 202 2.03 9.73 -18.32
N THR A 203 1.81 8.43 -18.12
CA THR A 203 2.09 7.41 -19.15
C THR A 203 1.19 7.60 -20.37
N VAL A 204 -0.09 7.82 -20.12
CA VAL A 204 -1.11 7.99 -21.17
C VAL A 204 -0.89 9.28 -21.95
N ASP A 205 -0.57 10.39 -21.28
CA ASP A 205 -0.29 11.68 -21.91
C ASP A 205 0.99 11.60 -22.77
N SER A 206 2.01 10.86 -22.32
CA SER A 206 3.20 10.57 -23.13
C SER A 206 2.87 9.81 -24.41
N ILE A 207 1.96 8.84 -24.37
CA ILE A 207 1.45 8.13 -25.56
C ILE A 207 0.71 9.11 -26.46
N ALA A 208 -0.22 9.91 -25.94
CA ALA A 208 -1.01 10.86 -26.69
C ALA A 208 -0.15 11.90 -27.43
N ARG A 209 0.84 12.47 -26.76
CA ARG A 209 1.79 13.44 -27.35
C ARG A 209 2.56 12.87 -28.53
N LYS A 210 3.07 11.64 -28.42
CA LYS A 210 3.80 10.97 -29.49
C LYS A 210 2.91 10.50 -30.64
N THR A 211 1.64 10.21 -30.37
CA THR A 211 0.66 9.74 -31.37
C THR A 211 -0.02 10.88 -32.11
N LYS A 212 0.36 12.15 -31.83
CA LYS A 212 -0.23 13.35 -32.45
C LYS A 212 -1.76 13.48 -32.23
N VAL A 213 -2.27 12.90 -31.17
CA VAL A 213 -3.63 13.19 -30.71
C VAL A 213 -3.69 14.64 -30.23
N SER A 214 -4.78 15.31 -30.46
CA SER A 214 -4.93 16.71 -30.05
C SER A 214 -4.69 16.87 -28.55
N LEU A 215 -3.78 17.74 -28.17
CA LEU A 215 -3.49 18.07 -26.77
C LEU A 215 -4.63 18.85 -26.10
N LYS A 216 -5.63 19.31 -26.89
CA LYS A 216 -6.89 19.89 -26.41
C LYS A 216 -8.05 18.89 -26.39
N HIS A 217 -7.74 17.59 -26.35
CA HIS A 217 -8.77 16.56 -26.30
C HIS A 217 -9.50 16.56 -24.93
N PRO A 218 -10.85 16.51 -24.90
CA PRO A 218 -11.62 16.55 -23.63
C PRO A 218 -11.19 15.51 -22.61
N MET A 219 -10.89 14.28 -23.05
CA MET A 219 -10.44 13.20 -22.15
C MET A 219 -9.05 13.47 -21.54
N ARG A 220 -8.23 14.32 -22.15
CA ARG A 220 -6.96 14.75 -21.57
C ARG A 220 -7.18 15.62 -20.35
N TYR A 221 -8.11 16.58 -20.44
CA TYR A 221 -8.51 17.41 -19.28
C TYR A 221 -9.07 16.53 -18.16
N SER A 222 -10.00 15.65 -18.50
CA SER A 222 -10.59 14.69 -17.56
C SER A 222 -9.54 13.85 -16.87
N GLY A 223 -8.60 13.29 -17.63
CA GLY A 223 -7.49 12.49 -17.08
C GLY A 223 -6.59 13.31 -16.13
N ALA A 224 -6.27 14.55 -16.50
CA ALA A 224 -5.46 15.44 -15.67
C ALA A 224 -6.16 15.83 -14.37
N ILE A 225 -7.45 16.21 -14.42
CA ILE A 225 -8.24 16.57 -13.25
C ILE A 225 -8.31 15.39 -12.28
N ASN A 226 -8.63 14.19 -12.77
CA ASN A 226 -8.68 12.99 -11.93
C ASN A 226 -7.31 12.66 -11.33
N TYR A 227 -6.22 12.78 -12.11
CA TYR A 227 -4.87 12.54 -11.63
C TYR A 227 -4.47 13.52 -10.51
N VAL A 228 -4.71 14.82 -10.70
CA VAL A 228 -4.40 15.84 -9.69
C VAL A 228 -5.20 15.62 -8.40
N LEU A 229 -6.47 15.27 -8.49
CA LEU A 229 -7.30 14.96 -7.33
C LEU A 229 -6.89 13.65 -6.65
N ASP A 230 -6.43 12.65 -7.41
CA ASP A 230 -5.93 11.39 -6.85
C ASP A 230 -4.58 11.59 -6.13
N GLU A 231 -3.67 12.39 -6.70
CA GLU A 231 -2.42 12.80 -6.03
C GLU A 231 -2.69 13.59 -4.74
N ALA A 232 -3.69 14.47 -4.77
CA ALA A 232 -4.16 15.18 -3.58
C ALA A 232 -4.70 14.20 -2.52
N ARG A 233 -5.46 13.19 -2.94
CA ARG A 233 -5.96 12.12 -2.07
C ARG A 233 -4.82 11.31 -1.46
N VAL A 234 -3.82 10.92 -2.23
CA VAL A 234 -2.61 10.23 -1.74
C VAL A 234 -1.84 11.11 -0.74
N SER A 235 -1.88 12.43 -0.92
CA SER A 235 -1.31 13.41 0.01
C SER A 235 -2.18 13.67 1.26
N GLY A 236 -3.35 13.02 1.35
CA GLY A 236 -4.26 13.06 2.49
C GLY A 236 -5.41 14.06 2.37
N HIS A 237 -5.57 14.76 1.25
CA HIS A 237 -6.67 15.70 1.00
C HIS A 237 -7.91 14.98 0.46
N LEU A 238 -9.11 15.40 0.87
CA LEU A 238 -10.37 14.91 0.28
C LEU A 238 -10.81 15.76 -0.92
N PHE A 239 -10.35 17.00 -0.99
CA PHE A 239 -10.64 17.95 -2.08
C PHE A 239 -9.46 18.89 -2.29
N LEU A 240 -9.44 19.53 -3.44
CA LEU A 240 -8.69 20.76 -3.68
C LEU A 240 -9.67 21.91 -3.94
N THR A 241 -9.23 23.15 -3.76
CA THR A 241 -9.99 24.29 -4.24
C THR A 241 -9.98 24.31 -5.78
N VAL A 242 -10.95 24.99 -6.39
CA VAL A 242 -11.00 25.16 -7.84
C VAL A 242 -9.69 25.78 -8.33
N ASP A 243 -9.17 26.80 -7.65
CA ASP A 243 -7.94 27.48 -8.05
C ASP A 243 -6.70 26.58 -7.91
N GLU A 244 -6.58 25.82 -6.83
CA GLU A 244 -5.51 24.81 -6.66
C GLU A 244 -5.59 23.74 -7.77
N THR A 245 -6.80 23.26 -8.07
CA THR A 245 -7.00 22.24 -9.12
C THR A 245 -6.62 22.81 -10.49
N VAL A 246 -7.03 24.03 -10.81
CA VAL A 246 -6.69 24.70 -12.07
C VAL A 246 -5.19 24.90 -12.18
N CYS A 247 -4.52 25.42 -11.15
CA CYS A 247 -3.08 25.66 -11.13
C CYS A 247 -2.30 24.36 -11.36
N GLN A 248 -2.62 23.29 -10.60
CA GLN A 248 -1.93 22.01 -10.73
C GLN A 248 -2.20 21.33 -12.08
N CYS A 249 -3.42 21.43 -12.60
CA CYS A 249 -3.74 20.94 -13.94
C CYS A 249 -3.03 21.76 -15.04
N TYR A 250 -2.93 23.08 -14.89
CA TYR A 250 -2.22 23.95 -15.81
C TYR A 250 -0.74 23.58 -15.90
N ASP A 251 -0.07 23.45 -14.75
CA ASP A 251 1.33 23.02 -14.70
C ASP A 251 1.53 21.64 -15.34
N LEU A 252 0.61 20.69 -15.05
CA LEU A 252 0.67 19.33 -15.57
C LEU A 252 0.44 19.28 -17.09
N LEU A 253 -0.57 19.97 -17.61
CA LEU A 253 -0.97 19.92 -19.01
C LEU A 253 -0.03 20.69 -19.95
N ASN A 254 0.63 21.74 -19.44
CA ASN A 254 1.63 22.51 -20.17
C ASN A 254 3.08 22.08 -19.90
N SER A 255 3.31 21.09 -18.99
CA SER A 255 4.64 20.54 -18.77
C SER A 255 5.23 20.04 -20.10
N ASP A 256 6.53 20.28 -20.32
CA ASP A 256 7.26 19.89 -21.52
C ASP A 256 6.69 20.44 -22.84
N CYS A 257 5.96 21.57 -22.79
CA CYS A 257 5.50 22.31 -23.96
C CYS A 257 6.35 23.58 -24.13
N GLU A 258 6.75 23.89 -25.36
CA GLU A 258 7.51 25.14 -25.68
C GLU A 258 6.61 26.38 -25.58
N GLU A 259 5.30 26.21 -25.82
CA GLU A 259 4.29 27.26 -25.74
C GLU A 259 3.10 26.79 -24.90
N GLU A 260 2.32 27.72 -24.38
CA GLU A 260 1.07 27.43 -23.69
C GLU A 260 0.08 26.73 -24.61
N VAL A 261 -0.23 25.48 -24.31
CA VAL A 261 -1.19 24.66 -25.08
C VAL A 261 -2.59 24.77 -24.51
N VAL A 262 -2.73 24.86 -23.19
CA VAL A 262 -3.99 24.84 -22.46
C VAL A 262 -4.06 26.03 -21.52
N SER A 263 -5.14 26.81 -21.61
CA SER A 263 -5.39 27.95 -20.70
C SER A 263 -6.10 27.52 -19.41
N GLU A 264 -6.01 28.36 -18.37
CA GLU A 264 -6.74 28.15 -17.13
C GLU A 264 -8.26 28.11 -17.35
N GLU A 265 -8.79 28.94 -18.28
CA GLU A 265 -10.24 28.99 -18.56
C GLU A 265 -10.74 27.69 -19.21
N GLU A 266 -9.95 27.07 -20.09
CA GLU A 266 -10.27 25.75 -20.67
C GLU A 266 -10.34 24.68 -19.57
N ILE A 267 -9.44 24.75 -18.57
CA ILE A 267 -9.44 23.82 -17.42
C ILE A 267 -10.67 24.06 -16.54
N ARG A 268 -11.04 25.32 -16.25
CA ARG A 268 -12.25 25.66 -15.46
C ARG A 268 -13.52 25.11 -16.15
N GLN A 269 -13.59 25.25 -17.47
CA GLN A 269 -14.68 24.68 -18.26
C GLN A 269 -14.70 23.16 -18.20
N ALA A 270 -13.55 22.51 -18.25
CA ALA A 270 -13.45 21.06 -18.14
C ALA A 270 -13.89 20.55 -16.77
N ILE A 271 -13.53 21.23 -15.67
CA ILE A 271 -14.00 20.89 -14.31
C ILE A 271 -15.54 20.95 -14.27
N SER A 272 -16.16 21.95 -14.92
CA SER A 272 -17.62 22.06 -14.99
C SER A 272 -18.26 20.91 -15.79
N ASN A 273 -17.61 20.47 -16.89
CA ASN A 273 -18.06 19.34 -17.69
C ASN A 273 -17.95 18.00 -16.92
N GLU A 274 -16.86 17.80 -16.18
CA GLU A 274 -16.66 16.60 -15.34
C GLU A 274 -17.72 16.50 -14.23
N ARG A 275 -18.15 17.63 -13.68
CA ARG A 275 -19.27 17.67 -12.75
C ARG A 275 -20.57 17.18 -13.39
N VAL A 276 -20.85 17.57 -14.64
CA VAL A 276 -22.03 17.11 -15.38
C VAL A 276 -21.98 15.61 -15.63
N GLU A 277 -20.81 15.04 -15.90
CA GLU A 277 -20.59 13.62 -16.08
C GLU A 277 -20.49 12.83 -14.74
N SER A 278 -20.64 13.50 -13.59
CA SER A 278 -20.62 12.92 -12.24
C SER A 278 -19.31 12.24 -11.82
N ARG A 279 -18.19 12.49 -12.52
CA ARG A 279 -16.87 11.96 -12.18
C ARG A 279 -16.24 12.71 -11.02
N VAL A 280 -16.38 14.03 -11.01
CA VAL A 280 -15.99 14.91 -9.89
C VAL A 280 -17.21 15.64 -9.36
N TYR A 281 -17.10 16.15 -8.15
CA TYR A 281 -18.16 16.93 -7.50
C TYR A 281 -17.61 18.28 -7.07
N VAL A 282 -18.22 19.36 -7.56
CA VAL A 282 -17.88 20.73 -7.19
C VAL A 282 -18.90 21.25 -6.17
N GLU A 283 -18.43 21.62 -4.99
CA GLU A 283 -19.23 22.17 -3.89
C GLU A 283 -18.67 23.55 -3.47
N GLY A 284 -19.30 24.62 -3.94
CA GLY A 284 -18.73 25.97 -3.81
C GLY A 284 -17.40 26.06 -4.54
N SER A 285 -16.33 26.39 -3.82
CA SER A 285 -14.96 26.43 -4.36
C SER A 285 -14.17 25.14 -4.23
N ARG A 286 -14.79 24.01 -3.84
CA ARG A 286 -14.13 22.74 -3.57
C ARG A 286 -14.40 21.73 -4.68
N VAL A 287 -13.36 21.06 -5.15
CA VAL A 287 -13.42 20.00 -6.17
C VAL A 287 -13.04 18.68 -5.53
N TYR A 288 -13.95 17.71 -5.54
CA TYR A 288 -13.79 16.38 -4.97
C TYR A 288 -13.78 15.31 -6.05
N LEU A 289 -13.11 14.21 -5.80
CA LEU A 289 -13.52 12.93 -6.38
C LEU A 289 -14.91 12.56 -5.80
N SER A 290 -15.85 12.17 -6.67
CA SER A 290 -17.25 11.94 -6.25
C SER A 290 -17.39 10.95 -5.10
N TYR A 291 -16.57 9.90 -5.08
CA TYR A 291 -16.56 8.90 -4.02
C TYR A 291 -16.07 9.47 -2.67
N GLU A 292 -15.01 10.29 -2.67
CA GLU A 292 -14.47 10.88 -1.44
C GLU A 292 -15.49 11.80 -0.77
N ARG A 293 -16.18 12.62 -1.58
CA ARG A 293 -17.26 13.45 -1.08
C ARG A 293 -18.42 12.62 -0.50
N MET A 294 -18.80 11.56 -1.20
CA MET A 294 -19.86 10.66 -0.72
C MET A 294 -19.50 10.08 0.66
N CYS A 295 -18.27 9.60 0.83
CA CYS A 295 -17.78 9.06 2.11
C CYS A 295 -17.89 10.11 3.22
N GLU A 296 -17.39 11.35 2.98
CA GLU A 296 -17.43 12.42 3.99
C GLU A 296 -18.86 12.82 4.37
N VAL A 297 -19.74 12.96 3.37
CA VAL A 297 -21.15 13.34 3.61
C VAL A 297 -21.91 12.27 4.37
N LYS A 298 -21.76 11.01 3.98
CA LYS A 298 -22.48 9.89 4.61
C LYS A 298 -21.95 9.62 6.02
N ALA A 299 -20.62 9.64 6.21
CA ALA A 299 -20.03 9.52 7.54
C ALA A 299 -20.56 10.62 8.49
N ALA A 300 -20.56 11.89 8.05
CA ALA A 300 -21.09 13.00 8.86
C ALA A 300 -22.57 12.80 9.23
N LYS A 301 -23.42 12.40 8.28
CA LYS A 301 -24.84 12.13 8.54
C LYS A 301 -25.02 10.99 9.53
N ARG A 302 -24.25 9.93 9.41
CA ARG A 302 -24.36 8.78 10.30
C ARG A 302 -23.90 9.10 11.71
N ILE A 303 -22.79 9.84 11.86
CA ILE A 303 -22.34 10.37 13.17
C ILE A 303 -23.45 11.18 13.84
N VAL A 304 -24.09 12.10 13.11
CA VAL A 304 -25.19 12.91 13.65
C VAL A 304 -26.40 12.05 14.00
N SER A 305 -26.74 11.06 13.17
CA SER A 305 -27.81 10.10 13.47
C SER A 305 -27.56 9.33 14.77
N MET A 306 -26.30 8.92 15.03
CA MET A 306 -25.93 8.27 16.29
C MET A 306 -25.99 9.23 17.48
N LEU A 307 -25.49 10.46 17.33
CA LEU A 307 -25.56 11.49 18.39
C LEU A 307 -26.98 11.82 18.85
N LEU A 308 -27.93 11.78 17.91
CA LEU A 308 -29.31 12.10 18.14
C LEU A 308 -30.23 10.88 18.30
N GLN A 309 -29.64 9.70 18.48
CA GLN A 309 -30.39 8.46 18.64
C GLN A 309 -31.26 8.48 19.90
N GLU A 310 -32.55 8.18 19.75
CA GLU A 310 -33.49 8.01 20.87
C GLU A 310 -33.45 6.56 21.37
N GLY A 311 -33.78 6.38 22.65
CA GLY A 311 -33.87 5.03 23.25
C GLY A 311 -32.52 4.35 23.48
N PHE A 312 -31.44 5.13 23.63
CA PHE A 312 -30.17 4.58 24.07
C PHE A 312 -30.27 4.12 25.52
N ASP A 313 -29.91 2.87 25.81
CA ASP A 313 -29.99 2.26 27.13
C ASP A 313 -28.89 2.85 28.05
N GLU A 314 -29.28 3.79 28.90
CA GLU A 314 -28.37 4.39 29.86
C GLU A 314 -28.07 3.45 31.04
N ILE A 315 -26.81 3.34 31.40
CA ILE A 315 -26.38 2.62 32.60
C ILE A 315 -26.63 3.50 33.81
N ARG A 316 -27.62 3.14 34.64
CA ARG A 316 -27.91 3.85 35.89
C ARG A 316 -26.84 3.62 36.94
N ASP A 317 -26.69 4.57 37.89
CA ASP A 317 -25.80 4.48 39.06
C ASP A 317 -24.32 4.20 38.69
N LEU A 318 -23.84 4.93 37.65
CA LEU A 318 -22.48 4.75 37.14
C LEU A 318 -21.40 4.94 38.21
N ASP A 319 -21.56 5.86 39.16
CA ASP A 319 -20.60 6.08 40.26
C ASP A 319 -20.44 4.85 41.12
N GLU A 320 -21.54 4.23 41.51
CA GLU A 320 -21.51 3.00 42.33
C GLU A 320 -20.92 1.83 41.55
N LYS A 321 -21.22 1.74 40.25
CA LYS A 321 -20.64 0.69 39.38
C LYS A 321 -19.15 0.86 39.19
N ILE A 322 -18.67 2.12 39.02
CA ILE A 322 -17.25 2.44 38.96
C ILE A 322 -16.57 2.08 40.28
N ASP A 323 -17.15 2.45 41.47
CA ASP A 323 -16.59 2.10 42.78
C ASP A 323 -16.50 0.60 42.97
N ARG A 324 -17.49 -0.16 42.48
CA ARG A 324 -17.48 -1.63 42.50
C ARG A 324 -16.39 -2.21 41.59
N ALA A 325 -16.26 -1.67 40.37
CA ALA A 325 -15.22 -2.10 39.44
C ALA A 325 -13.81 -1.78 39.97
N GLU A 326 -13.60 -0.61 40.63
CA GLU A 326 -12.34 -0.25 41.28
C GLU A 326 -11.96 -1.28 42.38
N LYS A 327 -12.95 -1.75 43.15
CA LYS A 327 -12.74 -2.81 44.17
C LYS A 327 -12.40 -4.15 43.52
N ASN A 328 -13.15 -4.54 42.49
CA ASN A 328 -12.96 -5.81 41.79
C ASN A 328 -11.60 -5.90 41.08
N LEU A 329 -11.20 -4.84 40.43
CA LEU A 329 -9.93 -4.78 39.70
C LEU A 329 -8.73 -4.38 40.57
N HIS A 330 -8.98 -4.13 41.91
CA HIS A 330 -7.96 -3.66 42.83
C HIS A 330 -7.16 -2.45 42.35
N GLN A 331 -7.82 -1.54 41.57
CA GLN A 331 -7.19 -0.39 40.95
C GLN A 331 -8.12 0.82 41.03
N ARG A 332 -7.57 2.00 41.42
CA ARG A 332 -8.32 3.25 41.44
C ARG A 332 -8.08 4.06 40.16
N LEU A 333 -9.14 4.62 39.64
CA LEU A 333 -9.10 5.53 38.50
C LEU A 333 -8.74 6.96 38.93
N ALA A 334 -7.93 7.64 38.13
CA ALA A 334 -7.75 9.08 38.26
C ALA A 334 -9.06 9.83 37.90
N PRO A 335 -9.25 11.07 38.36
CA PRO A 335 -10.49 11.82 38.08
C PRO A 335 -10.81 11.93 36.58
N SER A 336 -9.79 12.18 35.71
CA SER A 336 -9.97 12.24 34.25
C SER A 336 -10.40 10.89 33.67
N GLN A 337 -9.84 9.78 34.15
CA GLN A 337 -10.22 8.42 33.72
C GLN A 337 -11.64 8.07 34.17
N ARG A 338 -12.02 8.42 35.43
CA ARG A 338 -13.36 8.22 35.94
C ARG A 338 -14.41 9.00 35.11
N ASN A 339 -14.07 10.22 34.76
CA ASN A 339 -14.91 11.02 33.85
C ASN A 339 -15.01 10.40 32.45
N ALA A 340 -13.92 9.87 31.92
CA ALA A 340 -13.92 9.18 30.62
C ALA A 340 -14.81 7.92 30.64
N VAL A 341 -14.78 7.12 31.72
CA VAL A 341 -15.68 5.96 31.87
C VAL A 341 -17.14 6.42 31.86
N LYS A 342 -17.48 7.45 32.63
CA LYS A 342 -18.84 7.99 32.65
C LYS A 342 -19.28 8.47 31.27
N LEU A 343 -18.47 9.31 30.63
CA LEU A 343 -18.77 9.86 29.32
C LEU A 343 -18.94 8.74 28.28
N CYS A 344 -18.00 7.80 28.19
CA CYS A 344 -18.08 6.72 27.23
C CYS A 344 -19.30 5.81 27.41
N LEU A 345 -19.79 5.63 28.64
CA LEU A 345 -20.95 4.79 28.92
C LEU A 345 -22.29 5.54 28.88
N SER A 346 -22.27 6.90 28.78
CA SER A 346 -23.49 7.71 28.77
C SER A 346 -23.92 8.17 27.37
N TYR A 347 -23.13 7.94 26.33
CA TYR A 347 -23.44 8.43 24.98
C TYR A 347 -23.35 7.31 23.93
N PRO A 348 -24.22 7.35 22.90
CA PRO A 348 -24.21 6.36 21.81
C PRO A 348 -22.93 6.37 20.99
N ILE A 349 -22.28 7.53 20.87
CA ILE A 349 -20.98 7.71 20.25
C ILE A 349 -20.12 8.62 21.12
N SER A 350 -18.89 8.21 21.38
CA SER A 350 -17.97 8.95 22.24
C SER A 350 -16.51 8.76 21.82
N ILE A 351 -15.67 9.71 22.22
CA ILE A 351 -14.23 9.68 21.95
C ILE A 351 -13.48 9.70 23.29
N MET A 352 -12.49 8.81 23.43
CA MET A 352 -11.49 8.86 24.49
C MET A 352 -10.13 9.10 23.86
N THR A 353 -9.55 10.26 24.10
CA THR A 353 -8.25 10.66 23.56
C THR A 353 -7.24 10.95 24.67
N GLY A 354 -5.95 10.80 24.35
CA GLY A 354 -4.87 11.12 25.29
C GLY A 354 -3.53 10.59 24.79
N GLY A 355 -2.45 11.18 25.28
CA GLY A 355 -1.10 10.81 24.93
C GLY A 355 -0.65 9.46 25.48
N PRO A 356 0.62 9.08 25.28
CA PRO A 356 1.20 7.87 25.84
C PRO A 356 1.21 7.93 27.37
N GLY A 357 0.98 6.80 28.02
CA GLY A 357 0.98 6.71 29.49
C GLY A 357 -0.20 7.35 30.20
N SER A 358 -1.20 7.89 29.48
CA SER A 358 -2.42 8.47 30.06
C SER A 358 -3.43 7.42 30.58
N GLY A 359 -3.16 6.14 30.34
CA GLY A 359 -3.97 5.04 30.84
C GLY A 359 -5.23 4.74 30.05
N LYS A 360 -5.25 5.04 28.73
CA LYS A 360 -6.35 4.68 27.82
C LYS A 360 -6.80 3.23 27.97
N THR A 361 -5.86 2.29 27.91
CA THR A 361 -6.17 0.87 28.01
C THR A 361 -6.73 0.46 29.37
N THR A 362 -6.19 1.04 30.45
CA THR A 362 -6.73 0.82 31.79
C THR A 362 -8.18 1.31 31.85
N THR A 363 -8.45 2.51 31.38
CA THR A 363 -9.81 3.08 31.34
C THR A 363 -10.75 2.22 30.51
N LEU A 364 -10.27 1.71 29.37
CA LEU A 364 -11.05 0.82 28.52
C LEU A 364 -11.43 -0.49 29.23
N ARG A 365 -10.53 -1.10 30.02
CA ARG A 365 -10.86 -2.29 30.80
C ARG A 365 -12.02 -2.03 31.77
N PHE A 366 -12.03 -0.90 32.46
CA PHE A 366 -13.14 -0.50 33.31
C PHE A 366 -14.45 -0.32 32.55
N ILE A 367 -14.40 0.33 31.39
CA ILE A 367 -15.57 0.50 30.50
C ILE A 367 -16.16 -0.86 30.13
N LEU A 368 -15.30 -1.80 29.68
CA LEU A 368 -15.72 -3.14 29.26
C LEU A 368 -16.29 -3.96 30.42
N ASP A 369 -15.68 -3.90 31.60
CA ASP A 369 -16.13 -4.63 32.79
C ASP A 369 -17.51 -4.10 33.25
N ILE A 370 -17.69 -2.79 33.32
CA ILE A 370 -18.96 -2.18 33.74
C ILE A 370 -20.05 -2.43 32.68
N TYR A 371 -19.74 -2.34 31.38
CA TYR A 371 -20.70 -2.59 30.32
C TYR A 371 -21.17 -4.05 30.32
N GLN A 372 -20.23 -5.00 30.40
CA GLN A 372 -20.56 -6.42 30.44
C GLN A 372 -21.37 -6.84 31.68
N ALA A 373 -21.09 -6.19 32.81
CA ALA A 373 -21.85 -6.42 34.04
C ALA A 373 -23.28 -5.81 33.96
N ALA A 374 -23.45 -4.71 33.22
CA ALA A 374 -24.76 -4.09 33.02
C ALA A 374 -25.59 -4.82 31.94
N PHE A 375 -24.96 -5.32 30.89
CA PHE A 375 -25.58 -5.97 29.75
C PHE A 375 -24.89 -7.32 29.44
N PRO A 376 -25.15 -8.38 30.21
CA PRO A 376 -24.45 -9.67 30.09
C PRO A 376 -24.66 -10.37 28.73
N SER A 377 -25.79 -10.13 28.07
CA SER A 377 -26.17 -10.75 26.78
C SER A 377 -25.68 -9.97 25.56
N ASN A 378 -25.20 -8.74 25.75
CA ASN A 378 -24.79 -7.88 24.64
C ASN A 378 -23.46 -8.32 24.05
N GLU A 379 -23.36 -8.24 22.74
CA GLU A 379 -22.16 -8.57 21.98
C GLU A 379 -21.21 -7.35 21.93
N ILE A 380 -19.94 -7.58 22.21
CA ILE A 380 -18.89 -6.56 22.20
C ILE A 380 -17.91 -6.87 21.09
N LEU A 381 -17.72 -5.93 20.16
CA LEU A 381 -16.70 -5.96 19.13
C LEU A 381 -15.54 -5.03 19.50
N LEU A 382 -14.35 -5.59 19.62
CA LEU A 382 -13.11 -4.83 19.77
C LEU A 382 -12.33 -4.85 18.46
N ALA A 383 -11.92 -3.70 17.97
CA ALA A 383 -11.19 -3.60 16.71
C ALA A 383 -10.07 -2.55 16.77
N ALA A 384 -9.07 -2.72 15.90
CA ALA A 384 -8.02 -1.72 15.68
C ALA A 384 -7.60 -1.72 14.20
N PRO A 385 -7.04 -0.63 13.66
CA PRO A 385 -6.65 -0.56 12.25
C PRO A 385 -5.57 -1.57 11.83
N THR A 386 -4.69 -1.97 12.76
CA THR A 386 -3.58 -2.89 12.48
C THR A 386 -3.69 -4.17 13.30
N GLY A 387 -3.17 -5.30 12.76
CA GLY A 387 -3.19 -6.59 13.46
C GLY A 387 -2.40 -6.59 14.77
N ARG A 388 -1.34 -5.79 14.87
CA ARG A 388 -0.56 -5.68 16.11
C ARG A 388 -1.30 -4.89 17.20
N ALA A 389 -1.98 -3.81 16.81
CA ALA A 389 -2.81 -3.05 17.75
C ALA A 389 -3.99 -3.89 18.24
N SER A 390 -4.66 -4.68 17.37
CA SER A 390 -5.75 -5.55 17.77
C SER A 390 -5.29 -6.67 18.73
N ARG A 391 -4.14 -7.29 18.47
CA ARG A 391 -3.58 -8.28 19.41
C ARG A 391 -3.24 -7.68 20.76
N ARG A 392 -2.57 -6.52 20.78
CA ARG A 392 -2.28 -5.80 22.02
C ARG A 392 -3.57 -5.48 22.79
N MET A 393 -4.61 -5.05 22.09
CA MET A 393 -5.93 -4.82 22.67
C MET A 393 -6.49 -6.11 23.28
N SER A 394 -6.36 -7.25 22.59
CA SER A 394 -6.78 -8.57 23.13
C SER A 394 -6.02 -8.94 24.40
N GLU A 395 -4.69 -8.82 24.38
CA GLU A 395 -3.84 -9.15 25.55
C GLU A 395 -4.16 -8.28 26.77
N GLN A 396 -4.40 -6.99 26.56
CA GLN A 396 -4.63 -6.02 27.61
C GLN A 396 -6.06 -6.08 28.18
N THR A 397 -7.05 -6.41 27.34
CA THR A 397 -8.45 -6.50 27.76
C THR A 397 -8.88 -7.89 28.16
N GLY A 398 -8.13 -8.92 27.79
CA GLY A 398 -8.50 -10.33 27.94
C GLY A 398 -9.66 -10.77 27.03
N LYS A 399 -10.08 -9.93 26.07
CA LYS A 399 -11.16 -10.21 25.11
C LYS A 399 -10.59 -10.23 23.69
N TYR A 400 -11.18 -11.03 22.82
CA TYR A 400 -10.76 -11.09 21.43
C TYR A 400 -10.97 -9.74 20.72
N ALA A 401 -9.95 -9.26 20.02
CA ALA A 401 -10.02 -8.10 19.16
C ALA A 401 -9.48 -8.45 17.76
N SER A 402 -10.08 -7.91 16.72
CA SER A 402 -9.71 -8.13 15.32
C SER A 402 -9.19 -6.85 14.65
N THR A 403 -8.65 -6.98 13.44
CA THR A 403 -8.41 -5.79 12.65
C THR A 403 -9.74 -5.20 12.18
N LEU A 404 -9.81 -3.87 12.07
CA LEU A 404 -11.02 -3.19 11.59
C LEU A 404 -11.42 -3.67 10.19
N HIS A 405 -10.46 -3.91 9.29
CA HIS A 405 -10.72 -4.50 7.97
C HIS A 405 -11.36 -5.90 8.08
N SER A 406 -10.84 -6.75 8.94
CA SER A 406 -11.40 -8.08 9.17
C SER A 406 -12.80 -8.02 9.79
N ALA A 407 -13.01 -7.15 10.78
CA ALA A 407 -14.31 -6.95 11.42
C ALA A 407 -15.37 -6.46 10.42
N LEU A 408 -14.95 -5.68 9.45
CA LEU A 408 -15.80 -5.17 8.37
C LEU A 408 -15.85 -6.10 7.14
N GLY A 409 -15.23 -7.28 7.15
CA GLY A 409 -15.23 -8.20 6.02
C GLY A 409 -14.56 -7.65 4.75
N LEU A 410 -13.64 -6.69 4.87
CA LEU A 410 -12.89 -6.14 3.77
C LEU A 410 -11.68 -7.04 3.50
N VAL A 411 -11.71 -7.83 2.42
CA VAL A 411 -10.66 -8.80 2.08
C VAL A 411 -9.50 -8.11 1.37
N THR A 412 -9.80 -7.10 0.54
CA THR A 412 -8.81 -6.28 -0.16
C THR A 412 -9.14 -4.81 0.01
N GLU A 413 -8.13 -3.91 -0.15
CA GLU A 413 -8.36 -2.46 -0.18
C GLU A 413 -9.29 -2.01 -1.31
N GLU A 414 -9.58 -2.90 -2.26
CA GLU A 414 -10.40 -2.68 -3.45
C GLU A 414 -11.85 -3.15 -3.30
N ASP A 415 -12.16 -3.90 -2.23
CA ASP A 415 -13.52 -4.32 -1.98
C ASP A 415 -14.42 -3.11 -1.84
N SER A 416 -15.22 -2.87 -2.87
CA SER A 416 -16.20 -1.79 -2.87
C SER A 416 -17.24 -2.09 -1.79
N PRO A 417 -17.36 -1.26 -0.75
CA PRO A 417 -18.31 -1.50 0.34
C PRO A 417 -19.77 -1.43 -0.10
N LEU A 418 -20.02 -1.18 -1.38
CA LEU A 418 -21.34 -0.93 -1.93
C LEU A 418 -22.18 -2.22 -2.16
N ASN A 419 -21.55 -3.39 -2.20
CA ASN A 419 -22.25 -4.63 -2.59
C ASN A 419 -22.63 -5.55 -1.42
N ASP A 420 -22.11 -5.31 -0.19
CA ASP A 420 -22.43 -6.14 0.97
C ASP A 420 -22.77 -5.26 2.18
N THR A 421 -24.08 -5.15 2.43
CA THR A 421 -24.65 -4.27 3.48
C THR A 421 -24.89 -5.00 4.79
N GLU A 422 -24.16 -6.08 5.09
CA GLU A 422 -24.33 -6.80 6.34
C GLU A 422 -23.87 -5.91 7.51
N MET A 423 -24.84 -5.63 8.42
CA MET A 423 -24.57 -4.84 9.62
C MET A 423 -23.80 -5.67 10.64
N LEU A 424 -22.98 -5.00 11.43
CA LEU A 424 -22.31 -5.61 12.58
C LEU A 424 -23.34 -6.06 13.62
N SER A 425 -23.21 -7.29 14.11
CA SER A 425 -24.08 -7.85 15.14
C SER A 425 -23.88 -7.21 16.52
N ALA A 426 -22.72 -6.63 16.77
CA ALA A 426 -22.32 -6.10 18.05
C ALA A 426 -23.18 -4.94 18.55
N ASP A 427 -23.42 -4.93 19.89
CA ASP A 427 -24.16 -3.87 20.60
C ASP A 427 -23.22 -2.76 21.11
N LEU A 428 -21.97 -3.12 21.41
CA LEU A 428 -20.90 -2.20 21.74
C LEU A 428 -19.72 -2.44 20.77
N ILE A 429 -19.30 -1.38 20.11
CA ILE A 429 -18.14 -1.40 19.21
C ILE A 429 -17.08 -0.46 19.81
N VAL A 430 -15.87 -0.97 19.99
CA VAL A 430 -14.72 -0.18 20.43
C VAL A 430 -13.64 -0.23 19.36
N VAL A 431 -13.18 0.91 18.90
CA VAL A 431 -12.10 1.00 17.92
C VAL A 431 -10.93 1.78 18.53
N ASP A 432 -9.82 1.06 18.76
CA ASP A 432 -8.58 1.68 19.25
C ASP A 432 -7.66 2.12 18.09
N GLU A 433 -6.67 2.97 18.40
CA GLU A 433 -5.74 3.58 17.42
C GLU A 433 -6.47 4.28 16.25
N PHE A 434 -7.59 4.94 16.54
CA PHE A 434 -8.47 5.53 15.51
C PHE A 434 -7.81 6.67 14.71
N SER A 435 -6.70 7.23 15.18
CA SER A 435 -5.90 8.20 14.42
C SER A 435 -5.45 7.68 13.05
N MET A 436 -5.35 6.34 12.90
CA MET A 436 -4.96 5.66 11.66
C MET A 436 -6.14 5.39 10.72
N VAL A 437 -7.39 5.65 11.13
CA VAL A 437 -8.60 5.41 10.33
C VAL A 437 -8.82 6.59 9.37
N ASP A 438 -8.81 6.31 8.07
CA ASP A 438 -9.08 7.30 7.02
C ASP A 438 -10.59 7.48 6.77
N MET A 439 -10.94 8.39 5.86
CA MET A 439 -12.34 8.72 5.58
C MET A 439 -13.12 7.55 4.98
N ARG A 440 -12.50 6.76 4.11
CA ARG A 440 -13.17 5.61 3.48
C ARG A 440 -13.47 4.52 4.50
N LEU A 441 -12.49 4.16 5.31
CA LEU A 441 -12.65 3.15 6.35
C LEU A 441 -13.64 3.60 7.43
N ALA A 442 -13.59 4.90 7.81
CA ALA A 442 -14.56 5.48 8.74
C ALA A 442 -15.98 5.44 8.16
N TYR A 443 -16.15 5.76 6.89
CA TYR A 443 -17.45 5.65 6.20
C TYR A 443 -18.01 4.23 6.27
N VAL A 444 -17.19 3.23 5.92
CA VAL A 444 -17.62 1.82 5.93
C VAL A 444 -18.01 1.38 7.34
N LEU A 445 -17.21 1.74 8.35
CA LEU A 445 -17.52 1.46 9.75
C LEU A 445 -18.89 2.06 10.13
N MET A 446 -19.08 3.36 9.87
CA MET A 446 -20.32 4.07 10.24
C MET A 446 -21.56 3.48 9.56
N GLU A 447 -21.48 3.06 8.30
CA GLU A 447 -22.61 2.43 7.58
C GLU A 447 -22.96 1.05 8.11
N ARG A 448 -21.99 0.29 8.65
CA ARG A 448 -22.21 -1.07 9.15
C ARG A 448 -22.60 -1.16 10.62
N ILE A 449 -22.57 -0.06 11.38
CA ILE A 449 -23.06 -0.04 12.75
C ILE A 449 -24.57 -0.14 12.76
N LYS A 450 -25.13 -1.19 13.41
CA LYS A 450 -26.58 -1.34 13.53
C LYS A 450 -27.23 -0.21 14.35
N PRO A 451 -28.50 0.15 14.08
CA PRO A 451 -29.25 1.06 14.96
C PRO A 451 -29.28 0.53 16.39
N GLY A 452 -29.09 1.41 17.36
CA GLY A 452 -29.07 1.03 18.78
C GLY A 452 -27.68 0.68 19.32
N ALA A 453 -26.69 0.33 18.46
CA ALA A 453 -25.35 0.03 18.91
C ALA A 453 -24.57 1.26 19.35
N GLN A 454 -23.68 1.07 20.31
CA GLN A 454 -22.80 2.08 20.87
C GLN A 454 -21.41 2.03 20.22
N LEU A 455 -20.80 3.18 19.93
CA LEU A 455 -19.45 3.30 19.40
C LEU A 455 -18.54 4.08 20.34
N ILE A 456 -17.48 3.47 20.79
CA ILE A 456 -16.41 4.13 21.55
C ILE A 456 -15.15 4.18 20.70
N ILE A 457 -14.70 5.40 20.43
CA ILE A 457 -13.50 5.67 19.65
C ILE A 457 -12.36 5.99 20.61
N VAL A 458 -11.25 5.24 20.47
CA VAL A 458 -10.06 5.44 21.29
C VAL A 458 -8.89 5.81 20.38
N GLY A 459 -8.09 6.80 20.75
CA GLY A 459 -6.95 7.20 19.94
C GLY A 459 -6.15 8.34 20.53
N ASP A 460 -5.16 8.78 19.79
CA ASP A 460 -4.32 9.94 20.11
C ASP A 460 -4.36 10.91 18.93
N ALA A 461 -5.03 12.04 19.09
CA ALA A 461 -5.24 13.03 18.03
C ALA A 461 -3.96 13.77 17.61
N ASP A 462 -2.89 13.66 18.41
CA ASP A 462 -1.61 14.35 18.17
C ASP A 462 -0.59 13.46 17.44
N GLN A 463 -0.85 12.15 17.33
CA GLN A 463 -0.05 11.25 16.51
C GLN A 463 -0.20 11.53 15.02
N LEU A 464 0.59 10.81 14.22
CA LEU A 464 0.46 10.84 12.75
C LEU A 464 -0.98 10.49 12.35
N PRO A 465 -1.58 11.27 11.42
CA PRO A 465 -2.88 10.93 10.86
C PRO A 465 -2.82 9.67 10.01
N SER A 466 -3.98 9.19 9.57
CA SER A 466 -4.12 8.06 8.64
C SER A 466 -3.26 8.22 7.38
N VAL A 467 -2.83 7.12 6.78
CA VAL A 467 -2.14 7.15 5.48
C VAL A 467 -3.11 7.61 4.38
N GLY A 468 -4.36 7.13 4.41
CA GLY A 468 -5.41 7.56 3.50
C GLY A 468 -5.94 8.98 3.80
N ALA A 469 -6.80 9.47 2.91
CA ALA A 469 -7.31 10.84 2.94
C ALA A 469 -8.26 11.13 4.11
N GLY A 470 -8.25 12.37 4.56
CA GLY A 470 -9.03 12.86 5.69
C GLY A 470 -8.28 12.84 7.02
N ASN A 471 -8.92 13.34 8.06
CA ASN A 471 -8.42 13.34 9.45
C ASN A 471 -9.59 13.18 10.42
N VAL A 472 -10.23 12.01 10.36
CA VAL A 472 -11.54 11.76 10.94
C VAL A 472 -11.58 12.02 12.43
N LEU A 473 -10.64 11.44 13.20
CA LEU A 473 -10.59 11.60 14.66
C LEU A 473 -10.53 13.08 15.06
N ARG A 474 -9.61 13.81 14.45
CA ARG A 474 -9.43 15.24 14.77
C ARG A 474 -10.62 16.09 14.36
N GLU A 475 -11.21 15.80 13.21
CA GLU A 475 -12.39 16.52 12.73
C GLU A 475 -13.62 16.27 13.62
N MET A 476 -13.81 15.04 14.11
CA MET A 476 -14.85 14.71 15.06
C MET A 476 -14.67 15.50 16.37
N ILE A 477 -13.43 15.55 16.89
CA ILE A 477 -13.11 16.34 18.10
C ILE A 477 -13.33 17.83 17.82
N ARG A 478 -12.86 18.37 16.69
CA ARG A 478 -13.02 19.78 16.28
C ARG A 478 -14.49 20.20 16.15
N SER A 479 -15.36 19.27 15.82
CA SER A 479 -16.80 19.56 15.71
C SER A 479 -17.45 19.99 17.03
N GLU A 480 -16.84 19.62 18.18
CA GLU A 480 -17.36 19.83 19.52
C GLU A 480 -18.78 19.25 19.74
N LYS A 481 -19.24 18.41 18.81
CA LYS A 481 -20.54 17.74 18.92
C LYS A 481 -20.42 16.31 19.42
N VAL A 482 -19.29 15.66 19.15
CA VAL A 482 -19.04 14.30 19.63
C VAL A 482 -18.47 14.37 21.05
N PRO A 483 -19.14 13.78 22.05
CA PRO A 483 -18.65 13.75 23.43
C PRO A 483 -17.22 13.19 23.49
N THR A 484 -16.31 14.00 24.01
CA THR A 484 -14.87 13.70 24.01
C THR A 484 -14.29 13.79 25.41
N ALA A 485 -13.69 12.71 25.88
CA ALA A 485 -12.92 12.67 27.13
C ALA A 485 -11.43 12.74 26.82
N VAL A 486 -10.74 13.72 27.39
CA VAL A 486 -9.30 13.90 27.27
C VAL A 486 -8.61 13.36 28.53
N LEU A 487 -7.73 12.38 28.37
CA LEU A 487 -6.93 11.82 29.48
C LEU A 487 -5.63 12.61 29.62
N GLU A 488 -5.64 13.63 30.47
CA GLU A 488 -4.51 14.54 30.70
C GLU A 488 -3.51 14.00 31.75
N THR A 489 -3.96 13.11 32.62
CA THR A 489 -3.16 12.66 33.77
C THR A 489 -2.06 11.70 33.36
N VAL A 490 -0.82 12.15 33.42
CA VAL A 490 0.36 11.27 33.32
C VAL A 490 0.59 10.62 34.67
N PHE A 491 0.55 9.27 34.72
CA PHE A 491 0.70 8.55 35.99
C PHE A 491 2.09 8.72 36.58
N ARG A 492 2.18 8.68 37.93
CA ARG A 492 3.39 8.97 38.72
C ARG A 492 4.64 8.16 38.31
N GLN A 493 4.48 6.94 37.82
CA GLN A 493 5.58 6.14 37.27
C GLN A 493 6.08 6.67 35.91
N ALA A 494 5.20 7.34 35.17
CA ALA A 494 5.49 7.95 33.87
C ALA A 494 5.94 9.42 34.00
N SER A 495 5.61 10.12 35.12
CA SER A 495 5.97 11.54 35.35
C SER A 495 7.48 11.77 35.53
N ASN A 496 8.25 10.74 35.89
CA ASN A 496 9.70 10.81 35.99
C ASN A 496 10.42 10.46 34.66
N SER A 497 9.68 10.04 33.64
CA SER A 497 10.23 9.72 32.32
C SER A 497 10.39 10.97 31.46
N ARG A 498 11.62 11.28 31.06
CA ARG A 498 11.89 12.35 30.09
C ARG A 498 11.24 12.09 28.74
N ILE A 499 10.99 10.83 28.40
CA ILE A 499 10.27 10.47 27.15
C ILE A 499 8.90 11.11 27.14
N ILE A 500 8.14 10.98 28.21
CA ILE A 500 6.78 11.50 28.31
C ILE A 500 6.80 13.03 28.47
N THR A 501 7.68 13.56 29.32
CA THR A 501 7.85 15.01 29.49
C THR A 501 8.20 15.67 28.13
N ASN A 502 9.14 15.11 27.40
CA ASN A 502 9.53 15.62 26.09
C ASN A 502 8.44 15.41 25.02
N ALA A 503 7.68 14.32 25.06
CA ALA A 503 6.54 14.15 24.17
C ALA A 503 5.51 15.26 24.38
N HIS A 504 5.20 15.61 25.64
CA HIS A 504 4.33 16.76 25.96
C HIS A 504 4.94 18.08 25.50
N ALA A 505 6.23 18.33 25.76
CA ALA A 505 6.93 19.54 25.29
C ALA A 505 6.83 19.69 23.77
N ILE A 506 7.14 18.61 23.02
CA ILE A 506 7.04 18.57 21.56
C ILE A 506 5.62 18.94 21.13
N ASN A 507 4.60 18.35 21.74
CA ASN A 507 3.20 18.57 21.37
C ASN A 507 2.76 20.02 21.63
N HIS A 508 3.25 20.65 22.71
CA HIS A 508 2.97 22.04 23.07
C HIS A 508 3.91 23.06 22.43
N ASN A 509 4.67 22.67 21.40
CA ASN A 509 5.60 23.57 20.70
C ASN A 509 6.75 24.10 21.58
N ASP A 510 7.09 23.37 22.62
CA ASP A 510 8.22 23.71 23.49
C ASP A 510 9.49 22.97 23.03
N THR A 511 10.55 23.73 22.81
CA THR A 511 11.85 23.24 22.36
C THR A 511 12.80 22.89 23.50
N HIS A 512 12.43 23.18 24.76
CA HIS A 512 13.25 22.91 25.93
C HIS A 512 13.16 21.45 26.34
N LEU A 513 13.74 20.57 25.51
CA LEU A 513 13.75 19.14 25.78
C LEU A 513 14.74 18.81 26.90
N GLN A 514 14.35 17.90 27.77
CA GLN A 514 15.16 17.39 28.87
C GLN A 514 15.97 16.16 28.41
N TYR A 515 17.26 16.18 28.61
CA TYR A 515 18.17 15.08 28.24
C TYR A 515 18.68 14.34 29.47
N GLY A 516 18.92 13.04 29.34
CA GLY A 516 19.41 12.15 30.38
C GLY A 516 19.51 10.71 29.91
N ASP A 517 19.49 9.74 30.82
CA ASP A 517 19.73 8.33 30.49
C ASP A 517 18.63 7.71 29.63
N ASP A 518 17.38 8.12 29.81
CA ASP A 518 16.20 7.65 29.11
C ASP A 518 15.87 8.47 27.84
N PHE A 519 16.48 9.68 27.68
CA PHE A 519 16.28 10.52 26.49
C PHE A 519 17.59 11.23 26.11
N GLN A 520 18.21 10.78 25.04
CA GLN A 520 19.54 11.24 24.60
C GLN A 520 19.47 11.95 23.25
N MET A 521 20.35 12.94 23.07
CA MET A 521 20.59 13.59 21.78
C MET A 521 22.08 13.52 21.46
N LEU A 522 22.42 12.88 20.34
CA LEU A 522 23.76 12.81 19.79
C LEU A 522 23.82 13.70 18.54
N GLU A 523 24.59 14.76 18.62
CA GLU A 523 24.71 15.77 17.58
C GLU A 523 25.70 15.31 16.50
N VAL A 524 25.34 15.52 15.23
CA VAL A 524 26.13 15.13 14.04
C VAL A 524 26.14 16.24 13.00
N GLN A 525 27.16 16.23 12.13
CA GLN A 525 27.31 17.24 11.09
C GLN A 525 26.64 16.86 9.76
N ASN A 526 26.66 15.57 9.40
CA ASN A 526 26.17 15.06 8.11
C ASN A 526 25.50 13.69 8.22
N SER A 527 24.94 13.19 7.13
CA SER A 527 24.19 11.93 7.09
C SER A 527 25.08 10.69 7.23
N GLU A 528 26.33 10.74 6.77
CA GLU A 528 27.28 9.61 6.90
C GLU A 528 27.72 9.42 8.36
N GLU A 529 27.96 10.53 9.08
CA GLU A 529 28.26 10.49 10.50
C GLU A 529 27.02 9.97 11.28
N ALA A 530 25.82 10.45 10.91
CA ALA A 530 24.60 9.98 11.50
C ALA A 530 24.42 8.46 11.31
N ALA A 531 24.62 7.94 10.10
CA ALA A 531 24.51 6.51 9.82
C ALA A 531 25.50 5.68 10.67
N ARG A 532 26.77 6.11 10.76
CA ARG A 532 27.78 5.45 11.61
C ARG A 532 27.37 5.42 13.08
N LEU A 533 26.86 6.54 13.61
CA LEU A 533 26.44 6.62 15.01
C LEU A 533 25.14 5.84 15.26
N VAL A 534 24.20 5.83 14.32
CA VAL A 534 22.98 5.00 14.40
C VAL A 534 23.36 3.53 14.49
N ILE A 535 24.23 3.04 13.60
CA ILE A 535 24.69 1.66 13.60
C ILE A 535 25.43 1.32 14.90
N LYS A 536 26.37 2.17 15.32
CA LYS A 536 27.15 1.97 16.55
C LYS A 536 26.25 1.87 17.78
N ASN A 537 25.28 2.78 17.92
CA ASN A 537 24.36 2.77 19.05
C ASN A 537 23.38 1.59 18.96
N TYR A 538 22.90 1.24 17.76
CA TYR A 538 22.06 0.06 17.57
C TYR A 538 22.75 -1.21 18.04
N LEU A 539 23.99 -1.46 17.60
CA LEU A 539 24.76 -2.64 18.03
C LEU A 539 25.01 -2.64 19.54
N ARG A 540 25.28 -1.49 20.16
CA ARG A 540 25.46 -1.37 21.61
C ARG A 540 24.16 -1.69 22.36
N GLU A 541 23.03 -1.09 21.95
CA GLU A 541 21.77 -1.29 22.63
C GLU A 541 21.22 -2.73 22.41
N VAL A 542 21.45 -3.32 21.25
CA VAL A 542 21.11 -4.73 20.97
C VAL A 542 21.90 -5.68 21.85
N ALA A 543 23.18 -5.40 22.11
CA ALA A 543 24.01 -6.22 23.01
C ALA A 543 23.50 -6.18 24.48
N ILE A 544 22.81 -5.11 24.87
CA ILE A 544 22.28 -4.93 26.24
C ILE A 544 20.85 -5.47 26.34
N HIS A 545 20.00 -5.17 25.36
CA HIS A 545 18.56 -5.37 25.45
C HIS A 545 18.01 -6.52 24.59
N GLY A 546 18.82 -7.07 23.66
CA GLY A 546 18.37 -8.03 22.67
C GLY A 546 17.82 -7.36 21.41
N ILE A 547 17.89 -8.08 20.30
CA ILE A 547 17.52 -7.59 18.96
C ILE A 547 16.02 -7.29 18.83
N GLU A 548 15.17 -7.99 19.56
CA GLU A 548 13.73 -7.78 19.59
C GLU A 548 13.31 -6.48 20.28
N ASN A 549 14.14 -5.94 21.17
CA ASN A 549 13.82 -4.80 22.04
C ASN A 549 14.35 -3.46 21.55
N VAL A 550 15.14 -3.44 20.47
CA VAL A 550 15.74 -2.23 19.90
C VAL A 550 15.23 -2.00 18.48
N GLN A 551 14.74 -0.79 18.20
CA GLN A 551 14.23 -0.44 16.86
C GLN A 551 14.80 0.91 16.40
N ILE A 552 15.24 0.97 15.13
CA ILE A 552 15.55 2.22 14.46
C ILE A 552 14.30 2.69 13.70
N LEU A 553 13.94 3.97 13.89
CA LEU A 553 12.80 4.60 13.23
C LEU A 553 13.29 5.74 12.33
N SER A 554 13.34 5.51 11.02
CA SER A 554 13.81 6.50 10.05
C SER A 554 12.64 7.31 9.45
N PRO A 555 12.82 8.62 9.17
CA PRO A 555 11.84 9.40 8.41
C PRO A 555 11.67 8.94 6.96
N PHE A 556 12.72 8.41 6.32
CA PHE A 556 12.74 8.02 4.92
C PHE A 556 12.97 6.52 4.70
N ARG A 557 12.36 6.00 3.61
CA ARG A 557 12.54 4.60 3.20
C ARG A 557 13.76 4.43 2.27
N LYS A 558 13.94 5.30 1.26
CA LYS A 558 14.88 5.09 0.16
C LYS A 558 15.97 6.16 0.03
N ARG A 559 15.79 7.38 0.54
CA ARG A 559 16.69 8.52 0.29
C ARG A 559 17.63 8.77 1.46
N GLY A 560 18.94 8.81 1.19
CA GLY A 560 20.00 9.16 2.15
C GLY A 560 20.58 7.97 2.91
N ALA A 561 21.73 8.20 3.55
CA ALA A 561 22.48 7.17 4.28
C ALA A 561 21.75 6.62 5.51
N VAL A 562 20.83 7.39 6.08
CA VAL A 562 20.00 6.96 7.23
C VAL A 562 18.59 6.50 6.82
N ALA A 563 18.35 6.27 5.53
CA ALA A 563 17.11 5.67 5.05
C ALA A 563 16.96 4.23 5.53
N SER A 564 15.73 3.77 5.77
CA SER A 564 15.51 2.43 6.35
C SER A 564 16.09 1.31 5.49
N ASN A 565 16.04 1.42 4.16
CA ASN A 565 16.62 0.41 3.26
C ASN A 565 18.14 0.33 3.42
N ALA A 566 18.85 1.47 3.37
CA ALA A 566 20.30 1.52 3.50
C ALA A 566 20.79 1.02 4.86
N LEU A 567 20.09 1.42 5.94
CA LEU A 567 20.43 0.95 7.29
C LEU A 567 20.16 -0.54 7.46
N ASN A 568 19.06 -1.08 6.89
CA ASN A 568 18.75 -2.50 6.95
C ASN A 568 19.84 -3.35 6.27
N GLU A 569 20.31 -2.95 5.09
CA GLU A 569 21.38 -3.65 4.37
C GLU A 569 22.68 -3.65 5.18
N THR A 570 23.09 -2.48 5.67
CA THR A 570 24.35 -2.36 6.42
C THR A 570 24.30 -3.09 7.76
N ILE A 571 23.23 -2.92 8.53
CA ILE A 571 23.08 -3.52 9.86
C ILE A 571 22.98 -5.03 9.75
N ARG A 572 22.26 -5.54 8.76
CA ARG A 572 22.14 -6.97 8.53
C ARG A 572 23.49 -7.65 8.35
N GLU A 573 24.37 -7.07 7.54
CA GLU A 573 25.70 -7.64 7.30
C GLU A 573 26.60 -7.59 8.54
N LEU A 574 26.33 -6.68 9.48
CA LEU A 574 27.06 -6.61 10.76
C LEU A 574 26.48 -7.54 11.84
N VAL A 575 25.15 -7.64 11.92
CA VAL A 575 24.46 -8.44 12.97
C VAL A 575 24.34 -9.90 12.55
N ASN A 576 24.07 -10.15 11.28
CA ASN A 576 23.87 -11.47 10.70
C ASN A 576 24.69 -11.66 9.42
N PRO A 577 26.06 -11.67 9.50
CA PRO A 577 26.91 -11.82 8.32
C PRO A 577 26.72 -13.19 7.67
N PRO A 578 26.99 -13.31 6.34
CA PRO A 578 26.96 -14.57 5.66
C PRO A 578 27.98 -15.55 6.27
N ASN A 579 27.55 -16.79 6.43
CA ASN A 579 28.39 -17.86 6.94
C ASN A 579 27.97 -19.17 6.26
N ASN A 580 28.95 -19.97 5.82
CA ASN A 580 28.72 -21.26 5.15
C ASN A 580 27.89 -22.26 6.00
N LEU A 581 27.80 -22.05 7.31
CA LEU A 581 26.99 -22.88 8.22
C LEU A 581 25.54 -22.41 8.37
N LYS A 582 25.21 -21.20 7.90
CA LYS A 582 23.85 -20.67 7.97
C LYS A 582 23.08 -21.08 6.72
N LYS A 583 21.92 -21.65 6.93
CA LYS A 583 20.98 -21.94 5.86
C LYS A 583 20.41 -20.64 5.30
N GLU A 584 20.31 -20.57 3.99
CA GLU A 584 19.81 -19.40 3.26
C GLU A 584 18.72 -19.79 2.27
N MET A 585 17.77 -18.91 2.05
CA MET A 585 16.70 -19.06 1.06
C MET A 585 16.67 -17.84 0.15
N LYS A 586 16.71 -18.06 -1.17
CA LYS A 586 16.71 -17.01 -2.18
C LYS A 586 15.28 -16.68 -2.61
N CYS A 587 14.98 -15.40 -2.71
CA CYS A 587 13.71 -14.90 -3.25
C CYS A 587 14.01 -13.71 -4.17
N GLY A 588 13.94 -13.92 -5.47
CA GLY A 588 14.33 -12.93 -6.48
C GLY A 588 15.77 -12.44 -6.27
N SER A 589 15.94 -11.13 -6.10
CA SER A 589 17.26 -10.52 -5.82
C SER A 589 17.65 -10.57 -4.33
N ARG A 590 16.77 -10.98 -3.43
CA ARG A 590 17.04 -11.01 -1.99
C ARG A 590 17.42 -12.40 -1.52
N VAL A 591 18.32 -12.46 -0.54
CA VAL A 591 18.69 -13.70 0.16
C VAL A 591 18.28 -13.52 1.61
N PHE A 592 17.45 -14.42 2.11
CA PHE A 592 17.08 -14.50 3.52
C PHE A 592 17.91 -15.61 4.18
N ARG A 593 18.38 -15.36 5.40
CA ARG A 593 19.18 -16.33 6.15
C ARG A 593 18.67 -16.50 7.58
N VAL A 594 18.95 -17.64 8.16
CA VAL A 594 18.63 -17.90 9.57
C VAL A 594 19.25 -16.81 10.44
N GLY A 595 18.45 -16.23 11.35
CA GLY A 595 18.80 -15.10 12.19
C GLY A 595 18.43 -13.72 11.60
N ASP A 596 17.92 -13.64 10.37
CA ASP A 596 17.44 -12.36 9.83
C ASP A 596 16.18 -11.90 10.55
N ARG A 597 16.17 -10.62 10.92
CA ARG A 597 14.98 -9.94 11.44
C ARG A 597 14.18 -9.39 10.27
N ILE A 598 12.92 -9.82 10.19
CA ILE A 598 12.02 -9.52 9.06
C ILE A 598 10.71 -8.90 9.54
N MET A 599 9.99 -8.28 8.60
CA MET A 599 8.65 -7.74 8.81
C MET A 599 7.76 -8.15 7.63
N GLN A 600 6.55 -8.60 7.93
CA GLN A 600 5.49 -8.82 6.95
C GLN A 600 5.01 -7.50 6.35
N THR A 601 4.80 -7.45 5.04
CA THR A 601 4.37 -6.22 4.34
C THR A 601 2.94 -6.28 3.80
N VAL A 602 2.32 -7.47 3.79
CA VAL A 602 0.97 -7.73 3.27
C VAL A 602 0.19 -8.55 4.29
N ASN A 603 -1.11 -8.33 4.39
CA ASN A 603 -1.96 -9.18 5.22
C ASN A 603 -2.12 -10.56 4.59
N ARG A 604 -1.92 -11.63 5.38
CA ARG A 604 -2.20 -13.03 5.04
C ARG A 604 -2.92 -13.72 6.19
N ILE A 605 -3.38 -14.94 5.96
CA ILE A 605 -3.96 -15.78 7.03
C ILE A 605 -2.92 -15.92 8.15
N ASN A 606 -3.32 -15.61 9.38
CA ASN A 606 -2.52 -15.68 10.60
C ASN A 606 -1.32 -14.71 10.69
N VAL A 607 -1.11 -13.81 9.74
CA VAL A 607 -0.06 -12.79 9.83
C VAL A 607 -0.53 -11.48 9.21
N SER A 608 -0.25 -10.37 9.90
CA SER A 608 -0.67 -9.04 9.48
C SER A 608 0.50 -8.20 8.98
N ASN A 609 0.21 -7.23 8.11
CA ASN A 609 1.18 -6.21 7.74
C ASN A 609 1.73 -5.52 8.99
N GLY A 610 3.05 -5.42 9.08
CA GLY A 610 3.78 -4.87 10.22
C GLY A 610 4.19 -5.90 11.28
N ASP A 611 3.80 -7.18 11.18
CA ASP A 611 4.29 -8.22 12.08
C ASP A 611 5.78 -8.44 11.87
N VAL A 612 6.53 -8.44 12.98
CA VAL A 612 7.99 -8.60 13.00
C VAL A 612 8.34 -9.98 13.55
N GLY A 613 9.33 -10.62 12.95
CA GLY A 613 9.83 -11.92 13.38
C GLY A 613 11.30 -12.12 13.07
N ILE A 614 11.80 -13.29 13.43
CA ILE A 614 13.16 -13.74 13.15
C ILE A 614 13.08 -15.07 12.42
N ILE A 615 13.86 -15.24 11.37
CA ILE A 615 13.98 -16.54 10.68
C ILE A 615 14.76 -17.49 11.58
N THR A 616 14.11 -18.58 12.01
CA THR A 616 14.68 -19.54 12.93
C THR A 616 15.31 -20.73 12.25
N ASP A 617 14.75 -21.17 11.12
CA ASP A 617 15.32 -22.24 10.29
C ASP A 617 14.93 -22.10 8.83
N VAL A 618 15.64 -22.82 7.95
CA VAL A 618 15.33 -23.02 6.54
C VAL A 618 15.48 -24.52 6.27
N GLU A 619 14.40 -25.17 5.90
CA GLU A 619 14.32 -26.61 5.66
C GLU A 619 13.88 -26.90 4.23
N THR A 620 14.27 -28.05 3.71
CA THR A 620 13.77 -28.55 2.42
C THR A 620 12.85 -29.74 2.71
N GLU A 621 11.57 -29.59 2.39
CA GLU A 621 10.54 -30.61 2.52
C GLU A 621 9.98 -30.91 1.12
N ASP A 622 9.96 -32.17 0.68
CA ASP A 622 9.37 -32.65 -0.58
C ASP A 622 9.74 -31.80 -1.82
N ASP A 623 11.02 -31.46 -2.01
CA ASP A 623 11.58 -30.57 -3.05
C ASP A 623 11.26 -29.05 -2.88
N ASP A 624 10.45 -28.66 -1.93
CA ASP A 624 10.20 -27.23 -1.60
C ASP A 624 11.09 -26.77 -0.44
N THR A 625 11.63 -25.56 -0.56
CA THR A 625 12.38 -24.92 0.52
C THR A 625 11.44 -24.02 1.33
N ILE A 626 11.40 -24.22 2.62
CA ILE A 626 10.52 -23.52 3.58
C ILE A 626 11.36 -22.78 4.61
N ALA A 627 11.10 -21.51 4.83
CA ALA A 627 11.67 -20.73 5.93
C ALA A 627 10.72 -20.74 7.14
N ARG A 628 11.21 -21.14 8.31
CA ARG A 628 10.49 -21.02 9.57
C ARG A 628 10.76 -19.66 10.20
N VAL A 629 9.71 -18.96 10.56
CA VAL A 629 9.77 -17.62 11.16
C VAL A 629 9.08 -17.64 12.50
N LYS A 630 9.78 -17.25 13.54
CA LYS A 630 9.20 -16.98 14.86
C LYS A 630 8.90 -15.49 14.98
N LEU A 631 7.63 -15.16 15.09
CA LEU A 631 7.19 -13.78 15.32
C LEU A 631 7.51 -13.33 16.75
N LEU A 632 7.61 -12.01 16.98
CA LEU A 632 7.91 -11.45 18.31
C LEU A 632 6.80 -11.72 19.34
N ASP A 633 5.60 -12.06 18.90
CA ASP A 633 4.49 -12.49 19.76
C ASP A 633 4.50 -14.00 20.06
N GLY A 634 5.54 -14.73 19.65
CA GLY A 634 5.75 -16.13 19.92
C GLY A 634 5.16 -17.11 18.90
N ARG A 635 4.35 -16.65 17.93
CA ARG A 635 3.81 -17.51 16.87
C ARG A 635 4.92 -17.96 15.93
N GLU A 636 4.82 -19.20 15.45
CA GLU A 636 5.70 -19.76 14.44
C GLU A 636 4.95 -19.97 13.13
N LEU A 637 5.53 -19.54 12.05
CA LEU A 637 4.95 -19.57 10.70
C LEU A 637 5.95 -20.14 9.70
N SER A 638 5.42 -20.85 8.70
CA SER A 638 6.20 -21.38 7.58
C SER A 638 5.99 -20.54 6.34
N TYR A 639 7.06 -20.17 5.67
CA TYR A 639 7.06 -19.34 4.47
C TYR A 639 7.65 -20.09 3.29
N THR A 640 6.90 -20.23 2.22
CA THR A 640 7.39 -20.69 0.94
C THR A 640 8.20 -19.60 0.23
N GLN A 641 8.92 -19.96 -0.83
CA GLN A 641 9.71 -19.01 -1.61
C GLN A 641 8.90 -17.81 -2.13
N GLU A 642 7.66 -18.04 -2.57
CA GLU A 642 6.75 -16.98 -3.02
C GLU A 642 6.32 -16.05 -1.89
N MET A 643 6.06 -16.62 -0.72
CA MET A 643 5.65 -15.84 0.46
C MET A 643 6.77 -14.93 0.98
N LEU A 644 8.05 -15.23 0.71
CA LEU A 644 9.17 -14.36 1.08
C LEU A 644 9.18 -13.02 0.31
N GLU A 645 8.45 -12.91 -0.81
CA GLU A 645 8.29 -11.63 -1.51
C GLU A 645 7.64 -10.56 -0.64
N ASP A 646 6.77 -10.99 0.27
CA ASP A 646 6.05 -10.13 1.20
C ASP A 646 6.86 -9.74 2.44
N LEU A 647 8.12 -10.17 2.55
CA LEU A 647 8.98 -9.86 3.68
C LEU A 647 9.98 -8.73 3.36
N GLU A 648 10.21 -7.86 4.34
CA GLU A 648 11.29 -6.87 4.35
C GLU A 648 12.18 -7.05 5.58
N PHE A 649 13.46 -6.66 5.50
CA PHE A 649 14.32 -6.60 6.69
C PHE A 649 13.84 -5.50 7.63
N SER A 650 13.90 -5.73 8.93
CA SER A 650 13.25 -4.91 9.95
C SER A 650 14.16 -4.47 11.10
N TYR A 651 15.46 -4.30 10.86
CA TYR A 651 16.36 -3.66 11.82
C TYR A 651 16.06 -2.16 11.93
N CYS A 652 15.66 -1.56 10.82
CA CYS A 652 15.17 -0.20 10.72
C CYS A 652 13.83 -0.18 9.97
N THR A 653 12.84 0.55 10.49
CA THR A 653 11.56 0.78 9.83
C THR A 653 11.29 2.28 9.66
N THR A 654 10.29 2.66 8.88
CA THR A 654 9.87 4.06 8.86
C THR A 654 8.99 4.38 10.06
N ILE A 655 9.00 5.65 10.49
CA ILE A 655 8.15 6.11 11.60
C ILE A 655 6.67 5.80 11.34
N HIS A 656 6.20 5.93 10.09
CA HIS A 656 4.81 5.58 9.72
C HIS A 656 4.51 4.09 9.95
N LYS A 657 5.43 3.19 9.58
CA LYS A 657 5.24 1.74 9.78
C LYS A 657 5.34 1.31 11.27
N SER A 658 5.84 2.19 12.16
CA SER A 658 5.91 1.93 13.60
C SER A 658 4.62 2.31 14.35
N GLN A 659 3.61 2.89 13.68
CA GLN A 659 2.33 3.19 14.32
C GLN A 659 1.68 1.91 14.90
N GLY A 660 1.04 2.02 16.06
CA GLY A 660 0.51 0.89 16.81
C GLY A 660 1.56 -0.05 17.42
N GLN A 661 2.86 0.29 17.33
CA GLN A 661 3.97 -0.49 17.87
C GLN A 661 4.65 0.26 19.02
N GLU A 662 5.26 -0.48 19.95
CA GLU A 662 6.08 0.08 21.05
C GLU A 662 7.33 -0.79 21.24
N TYR A 663 8.44 -0.14 21.55
CA TYR A 663 9.72 -0.80 21.77
C TYR A 663 10.39 -0.29 23.04
N PRO A 664 11.13 -1.13 23.78
CA PRO A 664 11.91 -0.67 24.93
C PRO A 664 12.88 0.43 24.56
N VAL A 665 13.63 0.30 23.46
CA VAL A 665 14.63 1.27 23.00
C VAL A 665 14.36 1.66 21.55
N ILE A 666 14.32 2.97 21.26
CA ILE A 666 14.27 3.48 19.90
C ILE A 666 15.47 4.38 19.58
N ILE A 667 15.88 4.35 18.33
CA ILE A 667 16.91 5.23 17.77
C ILE A 667 16.30 5.95 16.58
N VAL A 668 16.37 7.29 16.58
CA VAL A 668 15.73 8.13 15.56
C VAL A 668 16.74 9.06 14.91
N PRO A 669 17.13 8.83 13.65
CA PRO A 669 17.94 9.81 12.91
C PRO A 669 17.08 11.00 12.46
N LEU A 670 17.53 12.23 12.76
CA LEU A 670 16.86 13.48 12.40
C LEU A 670 17.84 14.49 11.80
N LEU A 671 17.76 14.71 10.49
CA LEU A 671 18.65 15.58 9.74
C LEU A 671 17.86 16.66 8.98
N LYS A 672 18.49 17.79 8.67
CA LYS A 672 17.87 18.86 7.87
C LYS A 672 17.43 18.40 6.47
N GLU A 673 18.17 17.47 5.87
CA GLU A 673 17.80 16.87 4.58
C GLU A 673 16.43 16.16 4.61
N HIS A 674 15.93 15.84 5.80
CA HIS A 674 14.59 15.30 6.01
C HIS A 674 13.51 16.39 6.05
N TYR A 675 13.76 17.63 5.62
CA TYR A 675 12.91 18.82 5.80
C TYR A 675 11.42 18.59 5.47
N ILE A 676 11.14 17.84 4.40
CA ILE A 676 9.75 17.51 4.00
C ILE A 676 9.03 16.71 5.08
N MET A 677 9.75 15.84 5.80
CA MET A 677 9.20 14.94 6.82
C MET A 677 9.34 15.51 8.24
N LEU A 678 10.12 16.58 8.44
CA LEU A 678 10.28 17.20 9.76
C LEU A 678 8.98 17.91 10.15
N ARG A 679 8.14 17.19 10.90
CA ARG A 679 6.83 17.65 11.39
C ARG A 679 6.66 17.24 12.84
N ARG A 680 5.90 18.04 13.61
CA ARG A 680 5.66 17.82 15.03
C ARG A 680 5.08 16.45 15.33
N ASN A 681 4.03 16.07 14.65
CA ASN A 681 3.36 14.78 14.82
C ASN A 681 4.26 13.58 14.43
N LEU A 682 5.19 13.75 13.47
CA LEU A 682 6.15 12.70 13.13
C LEU A 682 7.13 12.48 14.29
N LEU A 683 7.72 13.56 14.82
CA LEU A 683 8.64 13.48 15.95
C LEU A 683 7.95 12.98 17.20
N TYR A 684 6.74 13.49 17.50
CA TYR A 684 5.91 13.02 18.59
C TYR A 684 5.60 11.53 18.48
N THR A 685 5.15 11.07 17.31
CA THR A 685 4.87 9.64 17.09
C THR A 685 6.14 8.80 17.29
N ALA A 686 7.30 9.23 16.77
CA ALA A 686 8.54 8.50 16.94
C ALA A 686 8.93 8.38 18.42
N VAL A 687 8.92 9.48 19.16
CA VAL A 687 9.28 9.52 20.59
C VAL A 687 8.34 8.64 21.42
N THR A 688 7.05 8.68 21.13
CA THR A 688 6.01 7.93 21.85
C THR A 688 6.02 6.43 21.58
N ARG A 689 6.84 5.93 20.65
CA ARG A 689 7.05 4.49 20.44
C ARG A 689 8.01 3.87 21.48
N ALA A 690 8.76 4.67 22.24
CA ALA A 690 9.69 4.17 23.23
C ALA A 690 9.04 3.95 24.58
N LYS A 691 9.40 2.83 25.24
CA LYS A 691 8.99 2.52 26.62
C LYS A 691 10.05 2.93 27.66
N ALA A 692 11.32 2.74 27.33
CA ALA A 692 12.42 2.91 28.29
C ALA A 692 13.48 3.91 27.83
N LYS A 693 13.79 3.99 26.53
CA LYS A 693 14.88 4.82 26.05
C LYS A 693 14.66 5.35 24.65
N VAL A 694 14.96 6.64 24.44
CA VAL A 694 15.03 7.33 23.14
C VAL A 694 16.44 7.83 22.90
N ILE A 695 17.00 7.57 21.71
CA ILE A 695 18.26 8.11 21.24
C ILE A 695 17.99 8.86 19.95
N LEU A 696 17.96 10.19 20.00
CA LEU A 696 17.93 11.05 18.82
C LEU A 696 19.35 11.21 18.29
N ILE A 697 19.57 10.97 17.00
CA ILE A 697 20.88 11.15 16.35
C ILE A 697 20.70 12.08 15.18
N GLY A 698 21.26 13.29 15.27
CA GLY A 698 21.02 14.25 14.21
C GLY A 698 21.42 15.68 14.56
N GLN A 699 20.69 16.62 13.98
CA GLN A 699 20.96 18.05 14.11
C GLN A 699 19.88 18.71 14.98
N LYS A 700 20.29 19.50 15.99
CA LYS A 700 19.35 20.25 16.85
C LYS A 700 18.37 21.11 16.04
N GLN A 701 18.86 21.70 14.94
CA GLN A 701 17.99 22.46 14.04
C GLN A 701 16.89 21.61 13.38
N ALA A 702 17.16 20.34 13.08
CA ALA A 702 16.14 19.44 12.54
C ALA A 702 15.06 19.15 13.58
N VAL A 703 15.45 18.97 14.85
CA VAL A 703 14.49 18.82 15.97
C VAL A 703 13.67 20.10 16.14
N PHE A 704 14.33 21.27 16.13
CA PHE A 704 13.65 22.56 16.21
C PHE A 704 12.63 22.75 15.08
N ILE A 705 13.02 22.47 13.83
CA ILE A 705 12.11 22.56 12.67
C ILE A 705 10.93 21.60 12.86
N ALA A 706 11.18 20.36 13.29
CA ALA A 706 10.15 19.38 13.49
C ALA A 706 9.12 19.82 14.56
N ILE A 707 9.56 20.42 15.66
CA ILE A 707 8.67 20.91 16.73
C ILE A 707 7.79 22.07 16.23
N HIS A 708 8.35 23.01 15.48
CA HIS A 708 7.60 24.21 15.03
C HIS A 708 6.69 23.92 13.82
N LYS A 709 7.06 22.96 12.96
CA LYS A 709 6.28 22.64 11.76
C LYS A 709 5.09 21.74 12.10
N CYS A 710 3.91 22.35 12.14
CA CYS A 710 2.64 21.68 12.41
C CYS A 710 1.78 21.66 11.14
N ASP A 711 1.75 20.54 10.43
CA ASP A 711 0.93 20.36 9.21
C ASP A 711 -0.38 19.59 9.50
N VAL A 712 -0.69 19.30 10.75
CA VAL A 712 -1.86 18.47 11.12
C VAL A 712 -3.19 19.13 10.75
N GLY A 713 -3.20 20.45 10.53
CA GLY A 713 -4.36 21.21 10.07
C GLY A 713 -4.47 21.42 8.55
N GLN A 714 -3.53 20.90 7.76
CA GLN A 714 -3.44 21.19 6.32
C GLN A 714 -4.15 20.16 5.42
N ARG A 715 -4.81 19.14 5.98
CA ARG A 715 -5.61 18.23 5.18
C ARG A 715 -6.94 18.88 4.83
N ASN A 716 -7.23 18.99 3.55
CA ASN A 716 -8.49 19.52 3.05
C ASN A 716 -9.63 18.53 3.35
N THR A 717 -10.41 18.82 4.38
CA THR A 717 -11.61 18.11 4.81
C THR A 717 -12.57 19.10 5.47
N VAL A 718 -13.85 18.86 5.40
CA VAL A 718 -14.90 19.65 6.06
C VAL A 718 -15.83 18.79 6.90
N LEU A 719 -15.34 17.64 7.36
CA LEU A 719 -16.14 16.71 8.15
C LEU A 719 -16.72 17.38 9.40
N ALA A 720 -15.91 18.15 10.15
CA ALA A 720 -16.36 18.85 11.34
C ALA A 720 -17.50 19.84 11.02
N ASP A 721 -17.33 20.64 9.97
CA ASP A 721 -18.33 21.63 9.56
C ASP A 721 -19.64 20.96 9.12
N ARG A 722 -19.54 19.81 8.44
CA ARG A 722 -20.71 18.98 8.06
C ARG A 722 -21.42 18.43 9.29
N ILE A 723 -20.69 17.89 10.26
CA ILE A 723 -21.26 17.38 11.51
C ILE A 723 -22.05 18.50 12.20
N VAL A 724 -21.46 19.68 12.37
CA VAL A 724 -22.10 20.82 13.00
C VAL A 724 -23.37 21.27 12.23
N ALA A 725 -23.26 21.38 10.90
CA ALA A 725 -24.38 21.80 10.06
C ALA A 725 -25.56 20.82 10.12
N TYR A 726 -25.28 19.51 10.02
CA TYR A 726 -26.30 18.48 10.06
C TYR A 726 -26.92 18.34 11.46
N TYR A 727 -26.09 18.42 12.50
CA TYR A 727 -26.56 18.38 13.89
C TYR A 727 -27.56 19.51 14.17
N ASN A 728 -27.21 20.74 13.82
CA ASN A 728 -28.07 21.90 14.02
C ASN A 728 -29.37 21.80 13.19
N ARG A 729 -29.27 21.30 11.96
CA ARG A 729 -30.43 21.07 11.08
C ARG A 729 -31.42 20.05 11.66
N GLU A 730 -30.95 18.95 12.19
CA GLU A 730 -31.80 17.90 12.76
C GLU A 730 -32.39 18.33 14.08
N LEU A 731 -31.68 19.11 14.91
CA LEU A 731 -32.26 19.73 16.12
C LEU A 731 -33.40 20.70 15.78
N CYS A 732 -33.22 21.54 14.76
CA CYS A 732 -34.31 22.44 14.35
C CYS A 732 -35.57 21.67 13.93
N LYS A 733 -35.46 20.55 13.24
CA LYS A 733 -36.60 19.72 12.86
C LYS A 733 -37.32 19.04 14.03
N ARG A 734 -36.61 18.78 15.14
CA ARG A 734 -37.21 18.18 16.34
C ARG A 734 -37.93 19.19 17.22
N VAL A 735 -37.59 20.47 17.09
CA VAL A 735 -38.23 21.58 17.83
C VAL A 735 -39.45 22.15 17.11
N THR A 736 -39.52 21.99 15.78
CA THR A 736 -40.69 22.32 14.95
C THR A 736 -41.66 21.16 14.84
#